data_727daabda5252b426d7a30df412c6909
#
_entry.id   727daabda5252b426d7a30df412c6909
#
_cell.length_a   1.000
_cell.length_b   1.000
_cell.length_c   1.000
_cell.angle_alpha   90.00
_cell.angle_beta   90.00
_cell.angle_gamma   90.00
#
_symmetry.space_group_name_H-M   'P 1'
#
loop_
_entity.id
_entity.type
_entity.pdbx_description
1 polymer ?
#
loop_
_entity_poly.entity_id
_entity_poly.type
_entity_poly.pdbx_seq_one_letter_code
_entity_poly.pdbx_strand_id
1 'polypeptide(L)'
;VNRAWERVVDRLAAADPGYLRLRVATSAVLGVVIAVAVLGALGWPLGVLLVGAISAMMPAFTVNDRTPGRQAVTLLWAVVVGAVSLTAASLGAAVPPVDNVVFVLLIFVAVYAQRFGPRGVALGSIAFFLFFFAMFLGIRVGQVPSLLLALVVGLTAHALVRFAVLPRRPERELLRVRRAFRARLGAVARAAAGYLAAGGGRRAGRQLRRADARLHECVLLIEDTADALFTAEAASGTADALFTAEPASDTAKAPSSAGEADADERAAGLLRRRAIEVELAAQWLSITTRRTCREELTAAQRDELVTALRRLDALIERDPKELPLISATDEFSRMLVEGSRLGARRRPGDELHRAIAELALADVNAQRIAERDYSAEGDDSPNVPDGPDSPNVSDTPTQPANAVARTANTPTGAVNTPGVVRGGYLRSAVQAVVGGGLAMVGGELVSPQRWYWAVLTVFVVFLGSSTTGATFVKGVRRLAGTLAGIFGGVFAALLVGGNTAATVALILVCVFGMVHTARVAQGVMTFFMTTMLGLLYSLLGTFSYGVFGIRLAETAVGVAAGVLAAVVIVPVRTRSAMLADIADVLADLRTFLDEGADLLAGTRNLSLIELSRTLDRGVERVRGTVEPLTHPINVRGARRDLGWYVLTTLEAIAFRARHVAARAEPGLLAGDDRLPERVERIRRNLDRLLEVVRAPGSAGRAELVPAGDAPPADETDDPRRRAVLSSLGQLDAAVVTLGRAFDVPVAESSDGAHASGIDTAEREVTHPRERGDGG
;
A
#
# COMPACT_ATOMS: atom_id res chain seq x y z
N VAL A 1 26.94 22.03 9.92
CA VAL A 1 26.11 21.22 10.85
C VAL A 1 24.70 21.06 10.29
N ASN A 2 24.07 22.11 9.74
CA ASN A 2 22.69 22.06 9.23
C ASN A 2 22.48 21.04 8.08
N ARG A 3 23.35 21.03 7.08
CA ARG A 3 23.21 20.10 5.91
C ARG A 3 23.35 18.61 6.26
N ALA A 4 24.11 18.27 7.32
CA ALA A 4 24.21 16.89 7.78
C ALA A 4 22.93 16.45 8.53
N TRP A 5 22.36 17.36 9.33
CA TRP A 5 21.11 17.15 10.03
C TRP A 5 19.93 17.06 9.07
N GLU A 6 19.84 17.93 8.06
CA GLU A 6 18.83 17.88 7.00
C GLU A 6 18.85 16.55 6.26
N ARG A 7 20.04 16.06 5.86
CA ARG A 7 20.17 14.71 5.24
C ARG A 7 19.72 13.57 6.16
N VAL A 8 19.91 13.68 7.46
CA VAL A 8 19.39 12.68 8.42
C VAL A 8 17.86 12.75 8.50
N VAL A 9 17.30 13.96 8.59
CA VAL A 9 15.86 14.18 8.62
C VAL A 9 15.19 13.67 7.32
N ASP A 10 15.80 13.95 6.16
CA ASP A 10 15.29 13.47 4.87
C ASP A 10 15.36 11.95 4.74
N ARG A 11 16.41 11.31 5.27
CA ARG A 11 16.51 9.85 5.33
C ARG A 11 15.45 9.25 6.25
N LEU A 12 15.17 9.87 7.38
CA LEU A 12 14.11 9.46 8.31
C LEU A 12 12.73 9.66 7.67
N ALA A 13 12.50 10.80 7.02
CA ALA A 13 11.26 11.08 6.29
C ALA A 13 11.05 10.10 5.13
N ALA A 14 12.11 9.74 4.40
CA ALA A 14 12.06 8.74 3.34
C ALA A 14 11.79 7.31 3.87
N ALA A 15 12.20 7.02 5.11
CA ALA A 15 11.97 5.72 5.76
C ALA A 15 10.54 5.58 6.31
N ASP A 16 9.96 6.68 6.84
CA ASP A 16 8.61 6.73 7.41
C ASP A 16 7.89 8.00 6.91
N PRO A 17 7.32 7.97 5.69
CA PRO A 17 6.62 9.12 5.11
C PRO A 17 5.51 9.63 6.02
N GLY A 18 5.51 10.95 6.29
CA GLY A 18 4.55 11.56 7.21
C GLY A 18 4.76 11.22 8.69
N TYR A 19 5.81 10.45 9.05
CA TYR A 19 6.04 9.95 10.41
C TYR A 19 4.85 9.17 11.00
N LEU A 20 4.11 8.47 10.14
CA LEU A 20 2.89 7.75 10.54
C LEU A 20 3.19 6.63 11.54
N ARG A 21 4.23 5.83 11.26
CA ARG A 21 4.65 4.71 12.13
C ARG A 21 5.19 5.23 13.46
N LEU A 22 6.04 6.25 13.40
CA LEU A 22 6.60 6.92 14.58
C LEU A 22 5.47 7.45 15.48
N ARG A 23 4.48 8.14 14.90
CA ARG A 23 3.35 8.69 15.64
C ARG A 23 2.50 7.61 16.30
N VAL A 24 2.16 6.54 15.56
CA VAL A 24 1.37 5.42 16.09
C VAL A 24 2.14 4.72 17.22
N ALA A 25 3.45 4.48 17.06
CA ALA A 25 4.27 3.87 18.09
C ALA A 25 4.38 4.76 19.35
N THR A 26 4.61 6.07 19.16
CA THR A 26 4.66 7.03 20.26
C THR A 26 3.31 7.12 20.97
N SER A 27 2.18 7.13 20.23
CA SER A 27 0.85 7.16 20.83
C SER A 27 0.55 5.90 21.65
N ALA A 28 1.01 4.74 21.21
CA ALA A 28 0.89 3.50 21.98
C ALA A 28 1.66 3.58 23.30
N VAL A 29 2.93 4.02 23.25
CA VAL A 29 3.76 4.14 24.47
C VAL A 29 3.18 5.17 25.42
N LEU A 30 2.80 6.35 24.96
CA LEU A 30 2.21 7.38 25.81
C LEU A 30 0.88 6.91 26.41
N GLY A 31 0.02 6.24 25.64
CA GLY A 31 -1.21 5.65 26.15
C GLY A 31 -0.97 4.63 27.24
N VAL A 32 0.03 3.75 27.06
CA VAL A 32 0.44 2.77 28.09
C VAL A 32 0.94 3.48 29.35
N VAL A 33 1.83 4.47 29.19
CA VAL A 33 2.39 5.22 30.34
C VAL A 33 1.29 5.92 31.13
N ILE A 34 0.36 6.61 30.47
CA ILE A 34 -0.77 7.30 31.11
C ILE A 34 -1.67 6.28 31.83
N ALA A 35 -2.03 5.17 31.18
CA ALA A 35 -2.89 4.16 31.78
C ALA A 35 -2.25 3.53 33.03
N VAL A 36 -0.97 3.17 32.94
CA VAL A 36 -0.22 2.59 34.07
C VAL A 36 -0.03 3.60 35.20
N ALA A 37 0.28 4.87 34.87
CA ALA A 37 0.43 5.93 35.87
C ALA A 37 -0.88 6.20 36.63
N VAL A 38 -2.01 6.31 35.91
CA VAL A 38 -3.32 6.53 36.53
C VAL A 38 -3.71 5.36 37.44
N LEU A 39 -3.62 4.12 36.94
CA LEU A 39 -3.99 2.93 37.71
C LEU A 39 -3.00 2.71 38.88
N GLY A 40 -1.72 2.99 38.67
CA GLY A 40 -0.70 2.89 39.72
C GLY A 40 -0.91 3.93 40.84
N ALA A 41 -1.24 5.18 40.49
CA ALA A 41 -1.57 6.23 41.47
C ALA A 41 -2.85 5.89 42.27
N LEU A 42 -3.75 5.12 41.70
CA LEU A 42 -4.94 4.59 42.40
C LEU A 42 -4.64 3.35 43.27
N GLY A 43 -3.39 2.87 43.29
CA GLY A 43 -2.96 1.73 44.12
C GLY A 43 -3.42 0.36 43.64
N TRP A 44 -3.77 0.22 42.33
CA TRP A 44 -4.22 -1.06 41.79
C TRP A 44 -3.06 -2.07 41.63
N PRO A 45 -3.34 -3.38 41.80
CA PRO A 45 -2.31 -4.41 41.65
C PRO A 45 -1.81 -4.54 40.22
N LEU A 46 -0.58 -5.07 40.03
CA LEU A 46 0.12 -5.20 38.75
C LEU A 46 -0.74 -5.87 37.66
N GLY A 47 -1.56 -6.87 37.98
CA GLY A 47 -2.46 -7.53 37.00
C GLY A 47 -3.45 -6.55 36.37
N VAL A 48 -4.03 -5.63 37.17
CA VAL A 48 -4.95 -4.58 36.68
C VAL A 48 -4.21 -3.56 35.84
N LEU A 49 -2.99 -3.15 36.24
CA LEU A 49 -2.12 -2.27 35.46
C LEU A 49 -1.82 -2.85 34.08
N LEU A 50 -1.54 -4.15 34.01
CA LEU A 50 -1.25 -4.85 32.74
C LEU A 50 -2.45 -4.86 31.80
N VAL A 51 -3.68 -5.09 32.30
CA VAL A 51 -4.89 -5.01 31.47
C VAL A 51 -5.11 -3.59 30.95
N GLY A 52 -4.90 -2.57 31.79
CA GLY A 52 -4.95 -1.16 31.36
C GLY A 52 -3.92 -0.84 30.29
N ALA A 53 -2.68 -1.31 30.46
CA ALA A 53 -1.59 -1.14 29.48
C ALA A 53 -1.92 -1.78 28.13
N ILE A 54 -2.45 -3.01 28.14
CA ILE A 54 -2.84 -3.75 26.93
C ILE A 54 -4.02 -3.06 26.24
N SER A 55 -5.01 -2.62 27.02
CA SER A 55 -6.17 -1.89 26.50
C SER A 55 -5.78 -0.57 25.84
N ALA A 56 -4.75 0.11 26.36
CA ALA A 56 -4.19 1.32 25.76
C ALA A 56 -3.38 1.03 24.49
N MET A 57 -2.67 -0.10 24.44
CA MET A 57 -1.79 -0.48 23.34
C MET A 57 -2.54 -1.06 22.13
N MET A 58 -3.56 -1.92 22.37
CA MET A 58 -4.22 -2.69 21.30
C MET A 58 -4.83 -1.81 20.18
N PRO A 59 -5.52 -0.70 20.48
CA PRO A 59 -6.08 0.15 19.44
C PRO A 59 -5.03 0.73 18.46
N ALA A 60 -3.78 0.93 18.90
CA ALA A 60 -2.70 1.41 18.06
C ALA A 60 -2.40 0.44 16.88
N PHE A 61 -2.58 -0.87 17.08
CA PHE A 61 -2.42 -1.87 16.02
C PHE A 61 -3.65 -2.07 15.16
N THR A 62 -4.83 -1.97 15.78
CA THR A 62 -6.05 -2.52 15.21
C THR A 62 -6.98 -1.45 14.65
N VAL A 63 -7.05 -0.25 15.27
CA VAL A 63 -7.96 0.83 14.85
C VAL A 63 -7.33 1.65 13.73
N ASN A 64 -7.72 1.33 12.48
CA ASN A 64 -7.19 1.93 11.24
C ASN A 64 -8.27 2.62 10.40
N ASP A 65 -9.35 3.08 11.03
CA ASP A 65 -10.40 3.83 10.33
C ASP A 65 -9.83 5.14 9.76
N ARG A 66 -10.33 5.56 8.58
CA ARG A 66 -9.82 6.73 7.84
C ARG A 66 -10.13 8.05 8.55
N THR A 67 -11.32 8.21 9.12
CA THR A 67 -11.77 9.46 9.74
C THR A 67 -11.73 9.40 11.27
N PRO A 68 -11.43 10.52 11.97
CA PRO A 68 -11.41 10.58 13.44
C PRO A 68 -12.73 10.15 14.09
N GLY A 69 -13.87 10.57 13.52
CA GLY A 69 -15.20 10.18 14.02
C GLY A 69 -15.44 8.66 13.96
N ARG A 70 -15.05 8.02 12.85
CA ARG A 70 -15.15 6.55 12.74
C ARG A 70 -14.22 5.84 13.72
N GLN A 71 -13.03 6.41 14.01
CA GLN A 71 -12.11 5.88 15.01
C GLN A 71 -12.71 5.96 16.42
N ALA A 72 -13.34 7.08 16.75
CA ALA A 72 -14.02 7.27 18.04
C ALA A 72 -15.16 6.25 18.23
N VAL A 73 -15.99 6.04 17.20
CA VAL A 73 -17.05 5.02 17.22
C VAL A 73 -16.47 3.61 17.39
N THR A 74 -15.36 3.27 16.72
CA THR A 74 -14.70 1.98 16.87
C THR A 74 -14.13 1.79 18.28
N LEU A 75 -13.56 2.84 18.90
CA LEU A 75 -13.09 2.82 20.28
C LEU A 75 -14.24 2.65 21.29
N LEU A 76 -15.38 3.29 21.03
CA LEU A 76 -16.57 3.11 21.87
C LEU A 76 -17.08 1.66 21.84
N TRP A 77 -17.17 1.06 20.66
CA TRP A 77 -17.49 -0.36 20.52
C TRP A 77 -16.43 -1.27 21.14
N ALA A 78 -15.16 -0.85 21.16
CA ALA A 78 -14.08 -1.61 21.80
C ALA A 78 -14.27 -1.71 23.31
N VAL A 79 -14.89 -0.72 23.99
CA VAL A 79 -15.27 -0.80 25.40
C VAL A 79 -16.28 -1.93 25.60
N VAL A 80 -17.34 -1.96 24.79
CA VAL A 80 -18.40 -2.98 24.90
C VAL A 80 -17.87 -4.38 24.65
N VAL A 81 -17.17 -4.55 23.52
CA VAL A 81 -16.61 -5.84 23.12
C VAL A 81 -15.53 -6.32 24.09
N GLY A 82 -14.69 -5.40 24.58
CA GLY A 82 -13.67 -5.70 25.59
C GLY A 82 -14.28 -6.11 26.95
N ALA A 83 -15.34 -5.42 27.37
CA ALA A 83 -16.05 -5.77 28.60
C ALA A 83 -16.68 -7.15 28.51
N VAL A 84 -17.36 -7.45 27.41
CA VAL A 84 -17.93 -8.79 27.16
C VAL A 84 -16.83 -9.87 27.18
N SER A 85 -15.72 -9.59 26.52
CA SER A 85 -14.60 -10.54 26.42
C SER A 85 -13.95 -10.83 27.78
N LEU A 86 -13.65 -9.79 28.58
CA LEU A 86 -13.07 -9.92 29.90
C LEU A 86 -14.03 -10.66 30.88
N THR A 87 -15.31 -10.33 30.83
CA THR A 87 -16.35 -11.00 31.66
C THR A 87 -16.48 -12.47 31.28
N ALA A 88 -16.53 -12.76 29.95
CA ALA A 88 -16.61 -14.14 29.45
C ALA A 88 -15.38 -14.96 29.85
N ALA A 89 -14.17 -14.39 29.78
CA ALA A 89 -12.96 -15.09 30.25
C ALA A 89 -12.98 -15.37 31.75
N SER A 90 -13.43 -14.40 32.55
CA SER A 90 -13.51 -14.55 34.03
C SER A 90 -14.55 -15.56 34.47
N LEU A 91 -15.70 -15.60 33.78
CA LEU A 91 -16.76 -16.58 34.04
C LEU A 91 -16.35 -17.98 33.57
N GLY A 92 -15.71 -18.08 32.40
CA GLY A 92 -15.20 -19.35 31.88
C GLY A 92 -14.16 -19.99 32.80
N ALA A 93 -13.27 -19.19 33.39
CA ALA A 93 -12.26 -19.66 34.33
C ALA A 93 -12.85 -20.38 35.60
N ALA A 94 -14.12 -20.16 35.89
CA ALA A 94 -14.81 -20.85 36.99
C ALA A 94 -15.23 -22.28 36.64
N VAL A 95 -15.30 -22.65 35.38
CA VAL A 95 -15.77 -23.96 34.89
C VAL A 95 -14.85 -24.49 33.79
N PRO A 96 -13.69 -25.08 34.13
CA PRO A 96 -12.90 -25.82 33.16
C PRO A 96 -13.71 -27.03 32.64
N PRO A 97 -13.82 -27.30 31.36
CA PRO A 97 -13.11 -26.84 30.19
C PRO A 97 -13.85 -25.76 29.34
N VAL A 98 -14.83 -25.07 29.91
CA VAL A 98 -15.65 -24.10 29.18
C VAL A 98 -14.81 -22.92 28.66
N ASP A 99 -13.85 -22.44 29.45
CA ASP A 99 -12.91 -21.39 29.05
C ASP A 99 -12.13 -21.75 27.79
N ASN A 100 -11.69 -23.00 27.67
CA ASN A 100 -10.92 -23.51 26.50
C ASN A 100 -11.78 -23.50 25.24
N VAL A 101 -13.03 -23.98 25.34
CA VAL A 101 -13.97 -24.00 24.21
C VAL A 101 -14.36 -22.60 23.79
N VAL A 102 -14.64 -21.70 24.73
CA VAL A 102 -14.98 -20.30 24.46
C VAL A 102 -13.80 -19.59 23.78
N PHE A 103 -12.56 -19.84 24.22
CA PHE A 103 -11.36 -19.24 23.60
C PHE A 103 -11.18 -19.67 22.15
N VAL A 104 -11.37 -20.96 21.84
CA VAL A 104 -11.29 -21.48 20.47
C VAL A 104 -12.45 -20.93 19.62
N LEU A 105 -13.66 -20.84 20.16
CA LEU A 105 -14.81 -20.22 19.46
C LEU A 105 -14.58 -18.72 19.19
N LEU A 106 -13.91 -18.03 20.10
CA LEU A 106 -13.59 -16.62 19.94
C LEU A 106 -12.64 -16.39 18.74
N ILE A 107 -11.77 -17.37 18.43
CA ILE A 107 -10.99 -17.31 17.17
C ILE A 107 -11.91 -17.26 15.95
N PHE A 108 -12.97 -18.10 15.94
CA PHE A 108 -13.94 -18.08 14.85
C PHE A 108 -14.56 -16.69 14.70
N VAL A 109 -15.08 -16.15 15.80
CA VAL A 109 -15.72 -14.84 15.81
C VAL A 109 -14.75 -13.76 15.34
N ALA A 110 -13.52 -13.73 15.84
CA ALA A 110 -12.52 -12.73 15.51
C ALA A 110 -12.05 -12.81 14.03
N VAL A 111 -11.86 -14.04 13.51
CA VAL A 111 -11.47 -14.23 12.10
C VAL A 111 -12.66 -13.96 11.16
N TYR A 112 -13.87 -14.39 11.55
CA TYR A 112 -15.06 -14.15 10.75
C TYR A 112 -15.46 -12.66 10.72
N ALA A 113 -15.24 -11.94 11.82
CA ALA A 113 -15.50 -10.49 11.90
C ALA A 113 -14.69 -9.67 10.89
N GLN A 114 -13.58 -10.20 10.35
CA GLN A 114 -12.82 -9.53 9.29
C GLN A 114 -13.68 -9.19 8.05
N ARG A 115 -14.78 -9.89 7.84
CA ARG A 115 -15.77 -9.58 6.77
C ARG A 115 -16.37 -8.18 6.84
N PHE A 116 -16.37 -7.59 8.04
CA PHE A 116 -16.86 -6.22 8.27
C PHE A 116 -15.77 -5.14 8.07
N GLY A 117 -14.66 -5.51 7.40
CA GLY A 117 -13.57 -4.61 7.10
C GLY A 117 -12.74 -4.21 8.32
N PRO A 118 -12.11 -3.00 8.31
CA PRO A 118 -11.18 -2.58 9.36
C PRO A 118 -11.75 -2.61 10.78
N ARG A 119 -13.04 -2.26 10.95
CA ARG A 119 -13.72 -2.33 12.27
C ARG A 119 -13.85 -3.75 12.78
N GLY A 120 -14.25 -4.68 11.90
CA GLY A 120 -14.36 -6.09 12.29
C GLY A 120 -13.01 -6.68 12.71
N VAL A 121 -11.95 -6.35 12.00
CA VAL A 121 -10.58 -6.73 12.36
C VAL A 121 -10.18 -6.14 13.71
N ALA A 122 -10.48 -4.86 13.95
CA ALA A 122 -10.15 -4.18 15.19
C ALA A 122 -10.87 -4.81 16.41
N LEU A 123 -12.19 -4.90 16.34
CA LEU A 123 -13.00 -5.40 17.43
C LEU A 123 -12.75 -6.89 17.73
N GLY A 124 -12.63 -7.72 16.67
CA GLY A 124 -12.30 -9.13 16.83
C GLY A 124 -10.92 -9.35 17.46
N SER A 125 -9.92 -8.54 17.06
CA SER A 125 -8.58 -8.63 17.64
C SER A 125 -8.56 -8.15 19.09
N ILE A 126 -9.24 -7.05 19.43
CA ILE A 126 -9.33 -6.54 20.80
C ILE A 126 -10.01 -7.59 21.71
N ALA A 127 -11.13 -8.16 21.27
CA ALA A 127 -11.82 -9.24 22.02
C ALA A 127 -10.88 -10.41 22.28
N PHE A 128 -10.22 -10.91 21.23
CA PHE A 128 -9.34 -12.07 21.34
C PHE A 128 -8.16 -11.81 22.29
N PHE A 129 -7.47 -10.68 22.14
CA PHE A 129 -6.32 -10.37 22.97
C PHE A 129 -6.70 -10.11 24.42
N LEU A 130 -7.82 -9.46 24.71
CA LEU A 130 -8.27 -9.25 26.10
C LEU A 130 -8.66 -10.56 26.77
N PHE A 131 -9.36 -11.46 26.07
CA PHE A 131 -9.63 -12.80 26.56
C PHE A 131 -8.35 -13.59 26.86
N PHE A 132 -7.41 -13.59 25.89
CA PHE A 132 -6.12 -14.23 26.04
C PHE A 132 -5.36 -13.73 27.27
N PHE A 133 -5.29 -12.40 27.46
CA PHE A 133 -4.58 -11.85 28.62
C PHE A 133 -5.31 -12.08 29.92
N ALA A 134 -6.65 -12.18 29.93
CA ALA A 134 -7.42 -12.58 31.10
C ALA A 134 -7.05 -14.01 31.51
N MET A 135 -6.97 -14.95 30.58
CA MET A 135 -6.48 -16.31 30.83
C MET A 135 -5.04 -16.34 31.31
N PHE A 136 -4.16 -15.56 30.63
CA PHE A 136 -2.73 -15.46 30.98
C PHE A 136 -2.50 -14.98 32.40
N LEU A 137 -3.30 -14.04 32.89
CA LEU A 137 -3.21 -13.48 34.25
C LEU A 137 -3.95 -14.30 35.29
N GLY A 138 -4.68 -15.34 34.87
CA GLY A 138 -5.45 -16.19 35.79
C GLY A 138 -6.55 -15.43 36.55
N ILE A 139 -7.28 -14.57 35.86
CA ILE A 139 -8.24 -13.63 36.44
C ILE A 139 -9.46 -14.36 37.01
N ARG A 140 -9.90 -13.96 38.23
CA ARG A 140 -11.08 -14.49 38.91
C ARG A 140 -12.29 -13.54 38.75
N VAL A 141 -13.50 -14.10 38.88
CA VAL A 141 -14.77 -13.35 38.73
C VAL A 141 -14.85 -12.10 39.62
N GLY A 142 -14.36 -12.18 40.87
CA GLY A 142 -14.36 -11.03 41.78
C GLY A 142 -13.49 -9.83 41.33
N GLN A 143 -12.62 -10.02 40.33
CA GLN A 143 -11.74 -8.96 39.79
C GLN A 143 -12.36 -8.28 38.58
N VAL A 144 -13.50 -8.71 38.05
CA VAL A 144 -14.14 -8.16 36.86
C VAL A 144 -14.35 -6.65 36.97
N PRO A 145 -14.87 -6.07 38.07
CA PRO A 145 -15.06 -4.60 38.13
C PRO A 145 -13.75 -3.79 37.96
N SER A 146 -12.65 -4.26 38.59
CA SER A 146 -11.35 -3.61 38.50
C SER A 146 -10.75 -3.70 37.07
N LEU A 147 -11.04 -4.80 36.36
CA LEU A 147 -10.61 -5.01 35.01
C LEU A 147 -11.40 -4.16 34.00
N LEU A 148 -12.71 -4.00 34.23
CA LEU A 148 -13.53 -3.09 33.43
C LEU A 148 -13.08 -1.66 33.62
N LEU A 149 -12.73 -1.25 34.85
CA LEU A 149 -12.11 0.04 35.08
C LEU A 149 -10.78 0.18 34.33
N ALA A 150 -9.91 -0.81 34.39
CA ALA A 150 -8.64 -0.82 33.68
C ALA A 150 -8.82 -0.74 32.16
N LEU A 151 -9.81 -1.45 31.61
CA LEU A 151 -10.20 -1.37 30.19
C LEU A 151 -10.59 0.06 29.80
N VAL A 152 -11.50 0.67 30.58
CA VAL A 152 -11.97 2.04 30.31
C VAL A 152 -10.82 3.03 30.43
N VAL A 153 -10.02 2.97 31.50
CA VAL A 153 -8.84 3.85 31.68
C VAL A 153 -7.85 3.68 30.53
N GLY A 154 -7.55 2.46 30.11
CA GLY A 154 -6.64 2.18 29.00
C GLY A 154 -7.14 2.73 27.66
N LEU A 155 -8.39 2.46 27.31
CA LEU A 155 -8.98 2.97 26.06
C LEU A 155 -9.12 4.50 26.08
N THR A 156 -9.48 5.10 27.23
CA THR A 156 -9.55 6.56 27.39
C THR A 156 -8.16 7.19 27.28
N ALA A 157 -7.12 6.60 27.90
CA ALA A 157 -5.74 7.05 27.77
C ALA A 157 -5.30 7.04 26.31
N HIS A 158 -5.61 5.96 25.57
CA HIS A 158 -5.33 5.89 24.16
C HIS A 158 -6.08 6.98 23.35
N ALA A 159 -7.37 7.16 23.62
CA ALA A 159 -8.19 8.17 22.95
C ALA A 159 -7.66 9.58 23.23
N LEU A 160 -7.31 9.89 24.49
CA LEU A 160 -6.73 11.16 24.88
C LEU A 160 -5.43 11.45 24.11
N VAL A 161 -4.53 10.49 24.07
CA VAL A 161 -3.26 10.67 23.33
C VAL A 161 -3.53 10.86 21.83
N ARG A 162 -4.42 10.07 21.25
CA ARG A 162 -4.70 10.07 19.82
C ARG A 162 -5.41 11.33 19.34
N PHE A 163 -6.38 11.82 20.10
CA PHE A 163 -7.22 12.95 19.69
C PHE A 163 -6.78 14.30 20.27
N ALA A 164 -6.19 14.32 21.49
CA ALA A 164 -5.81 15.57 22.14
C ALA A 164 -4.29 15.83 22.11
N VAL A 165 -3.44 14.84 22.42
CA VAL A 165 -1.97 15.02 22.53
C VAL A 165 -1.29 14.96 21.17
N LEU A 166 -1.66 13.98 20.34
CA LEU A 166 -1.08 13.74 19.01
C LEU A 166 -2.18 13.72 17.92
N PRO A 167 -2.96 14.81 17.78
CA PRO A 167 -4.01 14.87 16.77
C PRO A 167 -3.42 14.73 15.36
N ARG A 168 -4.23 14.18 14.46
CA ARG A 168 -3.91 14.23 13.03
C ARG A 168 -4.04 15.67 12.56
N ARG A 169 -2.98 16.20 11.99
CA ARG A 169 -2.99 17.49 11.27
C ARG A 169 -2.65 17.16 9.82
N PRO A 170 -3.68 16.98 8.98
CA PRO A 170 -3.49 16.50 7.61
C PRO A 170 -2.60 17.45 6.79
N GLU A 171 -2.68 18.76 6.98
CA GLU A 171 -1.81 19.75 6.32
C GLU A 171 -0.32 19.51 6.59
N ARG A 172 0.05 19.35 7.88
CA ARG A 172 1.45 19.06 8.26
C ARG A 172 1.89 17.67 7.81
N GLU A 173 0.96 16.74 7.72
CA GLU A 173 1.19 15.39 7.19
C GLU A 173 1.50 15.47 5.71
N LEU A 174 0.73 16.22 4.92
CA LEU A 174 0.96 16.44 3.49
C LEU A 174 2.32 17.08 3.21
N LEU A 175 2.70 18.13 3.97
CA LEU A 175 4.03 18.75 3.82
C LEU A 175 5.18 17.77 4.08
N ARG A 176 5.04 16.87 5.07
CA ARG A 176 6.03 15.84 5.37
C ARG A 176 6.09 14.76 4.31
N VAL A 177 4.93 14.33 3.81
CA VAL A 177 4.84 13.34 2.74
C VAL A 177 5.42 13.92 1.45
N ARG A 178 5.16 15.20 1.15
CA ARG A 178 5.79 15.93 0.02
C ARG A 178 7.32 15.94 0.13
N ARG A 179 7.87 16.21 1.32
CA ARG A 179 9.34 16.14 1.55
C ARG A 179 9.87 14.72 1.34
N ALA A 180 9.17 13.72 1.85
CA ALA A 180 9.52 12.32 1.64
C ALA A 180 9.46 11.93 0.14
N PHE A 181 8.48 12.42 -0.59
CA PHE A 181 8.32 12.21 -2.02
C PHE A 181 9.54 12.74 -2.80
N ARG A 182 9.97 13.96 -2.53
CA ARG A 182 11.17 14.54 -3.16
C ARG A 182 12.42 13.75 -2.84
N ALA A 183 12.63 13.37 -1.58
CA ALA A 183 13.77 12.54 -1.18
C ALA A 183 13.79 11.17 -1.87
N ARG A 184 12.61 10.56 -2.10
CA ARG A 184 12.46 9.31 -2.84
C ARG A 184 12.65 9.49 -4.33
N LEU A 185 12.21 10.61 -4.90
CA LEU A 185 12.43 10.96 -6.29
C LEU A 185 13.93 11.11 -6.60
N GLY A 186 14.68 11.83 -5.77
CA GLY A 186 16.14 11.90 -5.85
C GLY A 186 16.81 10.53 -5.68
N ALA A 187 16.25 9.65 -4.83
CA ALA A 187 16.76 8.30 -4.70
C ALA A 187 16.58 7.46 -5.99
N VAL A 188 15.54 7.70 -6.79
CA VAL A 188 15.37 7.05 -8.11
C VAL A 188 16.46 7.54 -9.07
N ALA A 189 16.71 8.86 -9.14
CA ALA A 189 17.76 9.42 -9.99
C ALA A 189 19.17 8.89 -9.61
N ARG A 190 19.48 8.83 -8.30
CA ARG A 190 20.75 8.24 -7.80
C ARG A 190 20.85 6.75 -8.10
N ALA A 191 19.77 6.00 -7.98
CA ALA A 191 19.77 4.57 -8.27
C ALA A 191 19.91 4.29 -9.76
N ALA A 192 19.34 5.13 -10.64
CA ALA A 192 19.50 5.09 -12.08
C ALA A 192 20.96 5.38 -12.48
N ALA A 193 21.56 6.43 -11.91
CA ALA A 193 22.98 6.75 -12.11
C ALA A 193 23.89 5.60 -11.68
N GLY A 194 23.63 5.01 -10.49
CA GLY A 194 24.38 3.86 -9.98
C GLY A 194 24.22 2.61 -10.84
N TYR A 195 23.04 2.38 -11.42
CA TYR A 195 22.77 1.26 -12.31
C TYR A 195 23.55 1.37 -13.63
N LEU A 196 23.55 2.57 -14.23
CA LEU A 196 24.26 2.87 -15.47
C LEU A 196 25.78 2.80 -15.27
N ALA A 197 26.29 3.40 -14.18
CA ALA A 197 27.71 3.35 -13.82
C ALA A 197 28.23 1.93 -13.58
N ALA A 198 27.39 1.06 -13.00
CA ALA A 198 27.73 -0.34 -12.74
C ALA A 198 27.56 -1.26 -13.97
N GLY A 199 27.21 -0.74 -15.15
CA GLY A 199 26.95 -1.53 -16.34
C GLY A 199 25.81 -2.54 -16.20
N GLY A 200 24.79 -2.27 -15.37
CA GLY A 200 23.57 -3.07 -15.33
C GLY A 200 23.55 -4.28 -14.39
N GLY A 201 24.36 -4.33 -13.36
CA GLY A 201 24.44 -5.48 -12.45
C GLY A 201 23.15 -5.80 -11.66
N ARG A 202 22.92 -7.08 -11.33
CA ARG A 202 21.72 -7.56 -10.59
C ARG A 202 21.48 -6.81 -9.27
N ARG A 203 22.55 -6.40 -8.55
CA ARG A 203 22.45 -5.66 -7.29
C ARG A 203 21.93 -4.23 -7.52
N ALA A 204 22.50 -3.52 -8.47
CA ALA A 204 22.09 -2.17 -8.85
C ALA A 204 20.66 -2.16 -9.41
N GLY A 205 20.28 -3.16 -10.22
CA GLY A 205 18.91 -3.33 -10.71
C GLY A 205 17.88 -3.56 -9.58
N ARG A 206 18.25 -4.29 -8.52
CA ARG A 206 17.39 -4.41 -7.33
C ARG A 206 17.25 -3.10 -6.57
N GLN A 207 18.31 -2.29 -6.50
CA GLN A 207 18.25 -0.97 -5.86
C GLN A 207 17.32 -0.02 -6.61
N LEU A 208 17.42 0.03 -7.94
CA LEU A 208 16.55 0.85 -8.79
C LEU A 208 15.08 0.45 -8.63
N ARG A 209 14.73 -0.83 -8.74
CA ARG A 209 13.36 -1.29 -8.51
C ARG A 209 12.82 -0.97 -7.10
N ARG A 210 13.68 -1.03 -6.07
CA ARG A 210 13.29 -0.65 -4.70
C ARG A 210 13.05 0.85 -4.57
N ALA A 211 13.80 1.67 -5.30
CA ALA A 211 13.59 3.12 -5.33
C ALA A 211 12.25 3.45 -5.98
N ASP A 212 11.95 2.84 -7.14
CA ASP A 212 10.65 2.99 -7.84
C ASP A 212 9.48 2.59 -6.93
N ALA A 213 9.54 1.40 -6.30
CA ALA A 213 8.47 0.91 -5.43
C ALA A 213 8.23 1.83 -4.21
N ARG A 214 9.29 2.41 -3.65
CA ARG A 214 9.16 3.36 -2.54
C ARG A 214 8.58 4.70 -2.98
N LEU A 215 8.88 5.15 -4.20
CA LEU A 215 8.28 6.36 -4.77
C LEU A 215 6.78 6.16 -4.97
N HIS A 216 6.38 5.05 -5.56
CA HIS A 216 4.97 4.66 -5.75
C HIS A 216 4.21 4.63 -4.41
N GLU A 217 4.77 4.01 -3.36
CA GLU A 217 4.18 4.00 -2.01
C GLU A 217 3.94 5.44 -1.48
N CYS A 218 4.83 6.39 -1.82
CA CYS A 218 4.70 7.77 -1.40
C CYS A 218 3.59 8.52 -2.14
N VAL A 219 3.41 8.24 -3.42
CA VAL A 219 2.31 8.82 -4.23
C VAL A 219 0.96 8.39 -3.69
N LEU A 220 0.80 7.10 -3.38
CA LEU A 220 -0.43 6.60 -2.74
C LEU A 220 -0.72 7.29 -1.40
N LEU A 221 0.31 7.61 -0.63
CA LEU A 221 0.15 8.37 0.63
C LEU A 221 -0.23 9.83 0.40
N ILE A 222 0.26 10.47 -0.67
CA ILE A 222 -0.16 11.83 -1.05
C ILE A 222 -1.65 11.83 -1.36
N GLU A 223 -2.11 10.85 -2.15
CA GLU A 223 -3.51 10.71 -2.50
C GLU A 223 -4.41 10.48 -1.29
N ASP A 224 -4.04 9.52 -0.42
CA ASP A 224 -4.80 9.24 0.82
C ASP A 224 -4.83 10.45 1.76
N THR A 225 -3.76 11.26 1.80
CA THR A 225 -3.67 12.44 2.67
C THR A 225 -4.47 13.61 2.09
N ALA A 226 -4.43 13.79 0.77
CA ALA A 226 -5.26 14.77 0.07
C ALA A 226 -6.75 14.47 0.28
N ASP A 227 -7.18 13.21 0.08
CA ASP A 227 -8.57 12.81 0.35
C ASP A 227 -9.02 13.09 1.78
N ALA A 228 -8.12 12.90 2.76
CA ALA A 228 -8.43 13.16 4.16
C ALA A 228 -8.58 14.65 4.47
N LEU A 229 -7.84 15.53 3.77
CA LEU A 229 -7.95 17.00 3.90
C LEU A 229 -9.32 17.48 3.44
N PHE A 230 -9.69 17.15 2.21
CA PHE A 230 -10.92 17.63 1.60
C PHE A 230 -12.19 17.08 2.27
N THR A 231 -12.15 15.81 2.75
CA THR A 231 -13.26 15.27 3.57
C THR A 231 -13.35 15.90 4.95
N ALA A 232 -12.28 16.40 5.53
CA ALA A 232 -12.28 17.06 6.83
C ALA A 232 -12.84 18.50 6.74
N GLU A 233 -12.50 19.25 5.69
CA GLU A 233 -12.99 20.61 5.42
C GLU A 233 -14.48 20.61 5.08
N ALA A 234 -14.94 19.68 4.22
CA ALA A 234 -16.35 19.48 3.95
C ALA A 234 -17.18 19.14 5.22
N ALA A 235 -16.60 18.38 6.16
CA ALA A 235 -17.25 18.04 7.43
C ALA A 235 -17.26 19.22 8.42
N SER A 236 -16.24 20.09 8.43
CA SER A 236 -16.20 21.29 9.29
C SER A 236 -17.18 22.34 8.82
N GLY A 237 -17.27 22.60 7.52
CA GLY A 237 -18.26 23.52 6.95
C GLY A 237 -19.70 23.10 7.22
N THR A 238 -19.99 21.79 7.21
CA THR A 238 -21.32 21.26 7.55
C THR A 238 -21.61 21.35 9.06
N ALA A 239 -20.59 21.21 9.92
CA ALA A 239 -20.74 21.35 11.38
C ALA A 239 -20.99 22.81 11.77
N ASP A 240 -20.26 23.78 11.20
CA ASP A 240 -20.48 25.20 11.44
C ASP A 240 -21.86 25.64 10.98
N ALA A 241 -22.34 25.14 9.83
CA ALA A 241 -23.71 25.43 9.35
C ALA A 241 -24.81 24.85 10.27
N LEU A 242 -24.53 23.70 10.95
CA LEU A 242 -25.47 23.11 11.91
C LEU A 242 -25.51 23.83 13.28
N PHE A 243 -24.38 24.46 13.68
CA PHE A 243 -24.28 25.18 14.97
C PHE A 243 -24.60 26.68 14.87
N THR A 244 -24.61 27.27 13.66
CA THR A 244 -24.90 28.70 13.43
C THR A 244 -26.31 28.98 12.89
N ALA A 245 -27.18 27.95 12.81
CA ALA A 245 -28.56 28.12 12.39
C ALA A 245 -29.39 28.91 13.45
N GLU A 246 -29.22 30.23 13.49
CA GLU A 246 -30.28 31.11 13.96
C GLU A 246 -31.41 31.17 12.93
N PRO A 247 -32.68 31.34 13.35
CA PRO A 247 -33.81 31.37 12.44
C PRO A 247 -33.69 32.57 11.49
N ALA A 248 -33.45 32.29 10.21
CA ALA A 248 -33.18 33.26 9.17
C ALA A 248 -34.37 34.19 8.95
N SER A 249 -34.14 35.49 9.01
CA SER A 249 -34.94 36.53 8.39
C SER A 249 -34.71 36.52 6.88
N ASP A 250 -35.74 36.72 6.13
CA ASP A 250 -35.97 36.48 4.69
C ASP A 250 -35.14 37.28 3.66
N THR A 251 -33.93 37.73 3.98
CA THR A 251 -33.11 38.53 3.05
C THR A 251 -31.61 38.24 3.07
N ALA A 252 -31.15 37.09 3.54
CA ALA A 252 -29.73 36.71 3.51
C ALA A 252 -29.38 35.92 2.26
N LYS A 253 -28.56 36.55 1.38
CA LYS A 253 -27.85 35.93 0.26
C LYS A 253 -27.14 34.68 0.77
N ALA A 254 -27.48 33.49 0.22
CA ALA A 254 -26.88 32.25 0.60
C ALA A 254 -25.34 32.32 0.48
N PRO A 255 -24.57 31.88 1.48
CA PRO A 255 -23.12 31.91 1.40
C PRO A 255 -22.61 30.98 0.30
N SER A 256 -21.57 31.41 -0.39
CA SER A 256 -20.91 30.78 -1.55
C SER A 256 -20.15 29.48 -1.24
N SER A 257 -20.54 28.72 -0.22
CA SER A 257 -19.88 27.49 0.24
C SER A 257 -19.83 26.36 -0.80
N ALA A 258 -20.73 26.38 -1.81
CA ALA A 258 -20.69 25.41 -2.91
C ALA A 258 -19.54 25.66 -3.90
N GLY A 259 -19.13 26.93 -4.07
CA GLY A 259 -18.04 27.30 -4.98
C GLY A 259 -16.65 27.01 -4.42
N GLU A 260 -16.48 27.13 -3.10
CA GLU A 260 -15.21 26.83 -2.41
C GLU A 260 -14.97 25.32 -2.36
N ALA A 261 -15.98 24.51 -2.02
CA ALA A 261 -15.87 23.05 -2.05
C ALA A 261 -15.52 22.49 -3.45
N ASP A 262 -16.04 23.11 -4.51
CA ASP A 262 -15.73 22.77 -5.90
C ASP A 262 -14.31 23.21 -6.31
N ALA A 263 -13.78 24.27 -5.73
CA ALA A 263 -12.41 24.72 -5.96
C ALA A 263 -11.39 23.80 -5.28
N ASP A 264 -11.66 23.40 -4.05
CA ASP A 264 -10.81 22.49 -3.28
C ASP A 264 -10.77 21.08 -3.89
N GLU A 265 -11.90 20.54 -4.36
CA GLU A 265 -11.95 19.27 -5.06
C GLU A 265 -11.15 19.33 -6.38
N ARG A 266 -11.17 20.45 -7.07
CA ARG A 266 -10.33 20.69 -8.27
C ARG A 266 -8.85 20.77 -7.93
N ALA A 267 -8.47 21.45 -6.85
CA ALA A 267 -7.09 21.55 -6.39
C ALA A 267 -6.53 20.17 -5.98
N ALA A 268 -7.33 19.35 -5.27
CA ALA A 268 -6.97 17.98 -4.95
C ALA A 268 -6.77 17.13 -6.20
N GLY A 269 -7.67 17.23 -7.16
CA GLY A 269 -7.59 16.52 -8.43
C GLY A 269 -6.30 16.88 -9.19
N LEU A 270 -5.94 18.16 -9.20
CA LEU A 270 -4.69 18.65 -9.81
C LEU A 270 -3.44 18.12 -9.09
N LEU A 271 -3.41 18.15 -7.76
CA LEU A 271 -2.28 17.63 -6.99
C LEU A 271 -2.07 16.14 -7.24
N ARG A 272 -3.15 15.35 -7.22
CA ARG A 272 -3.11 13.92 -7.55
C ARG A 272 -2.58 13.69 -8.98
N ARG A 273 -3.12 14.41 -9.96
CA ARG A 273 -2.69 14.30 -11.36
C ARG A 273 -1.19 14.59 -11.50
N ARG A 274 -0.68 15.64 -10.85
CA ARG A 274 0.74 15.99 -10.91
C ARG A 274 1.65 15.01 -10.18
N ALA A 275 1.22 14.48 -9.03
CA ALA A 275 1.97 13.43 -8.34
C ALA A 275 2.11 12.17 -9.22
N ILE A 276 1.05 11.80 -9.94
CA ILE A 276 1.04 10.69 -10.90
C ILE A 276 1.96 10.99 -12.09
N GLU A 277 1.92 12.19 -12.66
CA GLU A 277 2.79 12.57 -13.78
C GLU A 277 4.28 12.47 -13.43
N VAL A 278 4.67 12.92 -12.22
CA VAL A 278 6.05 12.77 -11.71
C VAL A 278 6.42 11.30 -11.51
N GLU A 279 5.52 10.52 -10.94
CA GLU A 279 5.73 9.08 -10.76
C GLU A 279 5.96 8.38 -12.11
N LEU A 280 5.12 8.69 -13.10
CA LEU A 280 5.22 8.12 -14.45
C LEU A 280 6.53 8.48 -15.13
N ALA A 281 6.95 9.75 -15.01
CA ALA A 281 8.22 10.21 -15.54
C ALA A 281 9.41 9.52 -14.86
N ALA A 282 9.35 9.29 -13.55
CA ALA A 282 10.38 8.56 -12.80
C ALA A 282 10.43 7.08 -13.19
N GLN A 283 9.28 6.43 -13.38
CA GLN A 283 9.22 5.05 -13.85
C GLN A 283 9.74 4.94 -15.29
N TRP A 284 9.41 5.91 -16.16
CA TRP A 284 9.97 6.00 -17.50
C TRP A 284 11.49 6.15 -17.50
N LEU A 285 12.02 7.02 -16.65
CA LEU A 285 13.46 7.13 -16.42
C LEU A 285 14.10 5.81 -16.06
N SER A 286 13.50 5.05 -15.15
CA SER A 286 13.98 3.73 -14.72
C SER A 286 13.95 2.68 -15.83
N ILE A 287 12.91 2.67 -16.65
CA ILE A 287 12.77 1.76 -17.80
C ILE A 287 13.83 2.10 -18.85
N THR A 288 13.93 3.38 -19.21
CA THR A 288 14.87 3.86 -20.21
C THR A 288 16.31 3.63 -19.76
N THR A 289 16.65 3.89 -18.48
CA THR A 289 17.97 3.60 -17.94
C THR A 289 18.36 2.12 -18.12
N ARG A 290 17.42 1.20 -17.88
CA ARG A 290 17.65 -0.25 -18.06
C ARG A 290 17.82 -0.63 -19.53
N ARG A 291 17.09 0.02 -20.42
CA ARG A 291 17.17 -0.19 -21.87
C ARG A 291 18.50 0.34 -22.40
N THR A 292 18.83 1.59 -22.10
CA THR A 292 20.09 2.25 -22.51
C THR A 292 21.32 1.51 -22.01
N CYS A 293 21.26 0.90 -20.82
CA CYS A 293 22.37 0.07 -20.30
C CYS A 293 22.64 -1.19 -21.13
N ARG A 294 21.70 -1.63 -21.99
CA ARG A 294 21.89 -2.76 -22.94
C ARG A 294 22.40 -2.30 -24.30
N GLU A 295 22.37 -0.99 -24.57
CA GLU A 295 22.92 -0.41 -25.78
C GLU A 295 24.46 -0.36 -25.70
N GLU A 296 25.13 -0.41 -26.85
CA GLU A 296 26.59 -0.26 -26.93
C GLU A 296 26.96 1.21 -26.71
N LEU A 297 27.18 1.57 -25.45
CA LEU A 297 27.65 2.92 -25.07
C LEU A 297 29.15 2.97 -24.96
N THR A 298 29.76 4.03 -25.53
CA THR A 298 31.14 4.38 -25.24
C THR A 298 31.31 4.81 -23.77
N ALA A 299 32.50 4.70 -23.19
CA ALA A 299 32.78 5.15 -21.84
C ALA A 299 32.41 6.63 -21.64
N ALA A 300 32.70 7.48 -22.60
CA ALA A 300 32.38 8.91 -22.56
C ALA A 300 30.88 9.17 -22.53
N GLN A 301 30.10 8.50 -23.39
CA GLN A 301 28.63 8.61 -23.38
C GLN A 301 28.01 8.14 -22.06
N ARG A 302 28.56 7.06 -21.49
CA ARG A 302 28.10 6.55 -20.18
C ARG A 302 28.35 7.58 -19.08
N ASP A 303 29.54 8.18 -19.03
CA ASP A 303 29.90 9.18 -18.03
C ASP A 303 29.08 10.46 -18.18
N GLU A 304 28.76 10.86 -19.41
CA GLU A 304 27.88 11.99 -19.70
C GLU A 304 26.47 11.74 -19.15
N LEU A 305 25.87 10.58 -19.43
CA LEU A 305 24.56 10.20 -18.93
C LEU A 305 24.53 10.07 -17.39
N VAL A 306 25.57 9.51 -16.79
CA VAL A 306 25.70 9.45 -15.33
C VAL A 306 25.78 10.85 -14.73
N THR A 307 26.49 11.75 -15.38
CA THR A 307 26.59 13.16 -14.97
C THR A 307 25.26 13.88 -15.09
N ALA A 308 24.51 13.66 -16.18
CA ALA A 308 23.16 14.21 -16.35
C ALA A 308 22.20 13.73 -15.28
N LEU A 309 22.21 12.43 -14.91
CA LEU A 309 21.42 11.87 -13.81
C LEU A 309 21.80 12.44 -12.44
N ARG A 310 23.08 12.70 -12.19
CA ARG A 310 23.54 13.36 -10.95
C ARG A 310 23.12 14.84 -10.89
N ARG A 311 23.10 15.53 -12.03
CA ARG A 311 22.58 16.90 -12.13
C ARG A 311 21.08 16.94 -11.85
N LEU A 312 20.33 15.98 -12.38
CA LEU A 312 18.89 15.82 -12.07
C LEU A 312 18.67 15.64 -10.56
N ASP A 313 19.43 14.76 -9.89
CA ASP A 313 19.36 14.57 -8.45
C ASP A 313 19.63 15.87 -7.68
N ALA A 314 20.64 16.62 -8.08
CA ALA A 314 20.97 17.92 -7.50
C ALA A 314 19.86 18.98 -7.70
N LEU A 315 19.16 18.94 -8.84
CA LEU A 315 18.00 19.82 -9.11
C LEU A 315 16.80 19.45 -8.21
N ILE A 316 16.52 18.16 -8.05
CA ILE A 316 15.46 17.68 -7.16
C ILE A 316 15.74 18.04 -5.69
N GLU A 317 17.01 18.09 -5.26
CA GLU A 317 17.39 18.48 -3.89
C GLU A 317 17.28 19.98 -3.61
N ARG A 318 17.22 20.86 -4.63
CA ARG A 318 17.08 22.32 -4.44
C ARG A 318 15.69 22.69 -3.90
N ASP A 319 15.63 23.77 -3.11
CA ASP A 319 14.33 24.30 -2.67
C ASP A 319 13.58 24.85 -3.90
N PRO A 320 12.30 24.51 -4.08
CA PRO A 320 11.49 25.05 -5.18
C PRO A 320 11.44 26.57 -5.22
N LYS A 321 11.52 27.23 -4.07
CA LYS A 321 11.57 28.72 -3.96
C LYS A 321 12.84 29.33 -4.57
N GLU A 322 13.91 28.52 -4.68
CA GLU A 322 15.19 28.94 -5.29
C GLU A 322 15.26 28.64 -6.79
N LEU A 323 14.25 27.94 -7.35
CA LEU A 323 14.19 27.65 -8.78
C LEU A 323 13.77 28.91 -9.53
N PRO A 324 14.66 29.52 -10.34
CA PRO A 324 14.32 30.71 -11.11
C PRO A 324 13.20 30.39 -12.11
N LEU A 325 12.44 31.43 -12.50
CA LEU A 325 11.53 31.37 -13.63
C LEU A 325 12.28 30.84 -14.85
N ILE A 326 11.68 29.92 -15.60
CA ILE A 326 12.31 29.30 -16.79
C ILE A 326 12.81 30.38 -17.71
N SER A 327 14.11 30.59 -17.72
CA SER A 327 14.79 31.49 -18.66
C SER A 327 15.73 30.69 -19.56
N ALA A 328 16.03 31.20 -20.77
CA ALA A 328 16.92 30.51 -21.70
C ALA A 328 18.37 30.35 -21.18
N THR A 329 18.72 31.06 -20.13
CA THR A 329 20.06 31.02 -19.47
C THR A 329 20.12 30.11 -18.29
N ASP A 330 18.99 29.56 -17.83
CA ASP A 330 18.93 28.66 -16.70
C ASP A 330 19.41 27.26 -17.08
N GLU A 331 20.13 26.60 -16.16
CA GLU A 331 20.64 25.24 -16.31
C GLU A 331 19.51 24.23 -16.55
N PHE A 332 18.36 24.45 -15.91
CA PHE A 332 17.17 23.64 -16.08
C PHE A 332 16.58 23.78 -17.48
N SER A 333 16.42 25.01 -18.00
CA SER A 333 15.91 25.28 -19.34
C SER A 333 16.87 24.73 -20.43
N ARG A 334 18.18 24.81 -20.19
CA ARG A 334 19.18 24.17 -21.07
C ARG A 334 19.02 22.67 -21.09
N MET A 335 18.84 22.03 -19.93
CA MET A 335 18.66 20.59 -19.82
C MET A 335 17.38 20.11 -20.54
N LEU A 336 16.27 20.86 -20.44
CA LEU A 336 15.03 20.59 -21.19
C LEU A 336 15.21 20.72 -22.71
N VAL A 337 15.83 21.81 -23.17
CA VAL A 337 16.06 22.06 -24.58
C VAL A 337 17.02 21.03 -25.15
N GLU A 338 18.10 20.73 -24.44
CA GLU A 338 19.10 19.74 -24.86
C GLU A 338 18.51 18.33 -24.88
N GLY A 339 17.78 17.93 -23.86
CA GLY A 339 17.08 16.65 -23.81
C GLY A 339 16.05 16.47 -24.91
N SER A 340 15.31 17.54 -25.27
CA SER A 340 14.38 17.52 -26.39
C SER A 340 15.11 17.43 -27.77
N ARG A 341 16.21 18.13 -27.93
CA ARG A 341 17.04 18.10 -29.17
C ARG A 341 17.72 16.74 -29.34
N LEU A 342 18.28 16.19 -28.29
CA LEU A 342 18.96 14.89 -28.31
C LEU A 342 17.96 13.75 -28.55
N GLY A 343 16.79 13.79 -27.93
CA GLY A 343 15.73 12.77 -28.14
C GLY A 343 15.22 12.66 -29.59
N ALA A 344 15.49 13.66 -30.43
CA ALA A 344 15.15 13.63 -31.86
C ALA A 344 16.19 12.91 -32.74
N ARG A 345 17.40 12.67 -32.24
CA ARG A 345 18.55 12.21 -33.05
C ARG A 345 18.74 10.70 -33.17
N ARG A 346 18.03 9.89 -32.40
CA ARG A 346 18.08 8.40 -32.37
C ARG A 346 19.50 7.82 -32.17
N ARG A 347 20.34 8.47 -31.37
CA ARG A 347 21.65 7.93 -30.97
C ARG A 347 21.49 7.11 -29.67
N PRO A 348 22.41 6.15 -29.40
CA PRO A 348 22.44 5.47 -28.12
C PRO A 348 22.49 6.49 -26.95
N GLY A 349 21.55 6.36 -25.99
CA GLY A 349 21.44 7.27 -24.84
C GLY A 349 20.52 8.48 -25.01
N ASP A 350 20.12 8.87 -26.23
CA ASP A 350 19.25 10.05 -26.46
C ASP A 350 17.87 9.89 -25.78
N GLU A 351 17.32 8.67 -25.78
CA GLU A 351 16.06 8.36 -25.11
C GLU A 351 16.15 8.58 -23.58
N LEU A 352 17.31 8.30 -22.99
CA LEU A 352 17.55 8.55 -21.57
C LEU A 352 17.67 10.05 -21.26
N HIS A 353 18.32 10.84 -22.11
CA HIS A 353 18.34 12.31 -21.97
C HIS A 353 16.93 12.89 -22.00
N ARG A 354 16.07 12.40 -22.89
CA ARG A 354 14.66 12.80 -22.94
C ARG A 354 13.93 12.44 -21.65
N ALA A 355 14.10 11.23 -21.13
CA ALA A 355 13.46 10.81 -19.87
C ALA A 355 13.93 11.65 -18.67
N ILE A 356 15.21 12.06 -18.64
CA ILE A 356 15.76 12.98 -17.64
C ILE A 356 15.05 14.34 -17.72
N ALA A 357 14.90 14.89 -18.93
CA ALA A 357 14.23 16.17 -19.14
C ALA A 357 12.74 16.12 -18.79
N GLU A 358 12.04 15.04 -19.15
CA GLU A 358 10.62 14.84 -18.84
C GLU A 358 10.40 14.76 -17.31
N LEU A 359 11.26 14.06 -16.58
CA LEU A 359 11.16 13.99 -15.12
C LEU A 359 11.44 15.35 -14.46
N ALA A 360 12.44 16.08 -14.92
CA ALA A 360 12.76 17.41 -14.43
C ALA A 360 11.57 18.37 -14.63
N LEU A 361 10.94 18.35 -15.80
CA LEU A 361 9.75 19.17 -16.10
C LEU A 361 8.54 18.80 -15.22
N ALA A 362 8.30 17.50 -15.07
CA ALA A 362 7.19 17.00 -14.24
C ALA A 362 7.36 17.42 -12.78
N ASP A 363 8.57 17.32 -12.22
CA ASP A 363 8.86 17.74 -10.83
C ASP A 363 8.60 19.25 -10.64
N VAL A 364 9.14 20.10 -11.54
CA VAL A 364 8.94 21.55 -11.47
C VAL A 364 7.45 21.92 -11.59
N ASN A 365 6.71 21.30 -12.50
CA ASN A 365 5.28 21.55 -12.65
C ASN A 365 4.49 21.15 -11.40
N ALA A 366 4.84 20.04 -10.77
CA ALA A 366 4.22 19.63 -9.53
C ALA A 366 4.52 20.59 -8.36
N GLN A 367 5.75 21.12 -8.29
CA GLN A 367 6.15 22.09 -7.27
C GLN A 367 5.42 23.43 -7.43
N ARG A 368 5.28 23.94 -8.64
CA ARG A 368 4.62 25.22 -8.93
C ARG A 368 3.16 25.26 -8.54
N ILE A 369 2.42 24.18 -8.72
CA ILE A 369 1.01 24.12 -8.33
C ILE A 369 0.87 24.14 -6.81
N ALA A 370 1.70 23.35 -6.12
CA ALA A 370 1.68 23.32 -4.67
C ALA A 370 2.09 24.64 -4.00
N GLU A 371 2.72 25.55 -4.71
CA GLU A 371 3.07 26.89 -4.20
C GLU A 371 1.98 27.93 -4.43
N ARG A 372 1.22 27.82 -5.53
CA ARG A 372 0.15 28.79 -5.84
C ARG A 372 -1.02 28.71 -4.88
N ASP A 373 -1.37 27.51 -4.41
CA ASP A 373 -2.51 27.31 -3.50
C ASP A 373 -2.23 27.78 -2.08
N TYR A 374 -0.97 27.86 -1.64
CA TYR A 374 -0.60 28.38 -0.30
C TYR A 374 -0.32 29.89 -0.26
N SER A 375 -0.16 30.55 -1.41
CA SER A 375 0.11 31.98 -1.49
C SER A 375 -1.14 32.83 -1.70
N ALA A 376 -2.29 32.21 -1.94
CA ALA A 376 -3.55 32.92 -2.18
C ALA A 376 -4.19 33.56 -0.93
N GLU A 377 -3.66 33.27 0.27
CA GLU A 377 -4.11 33.91 1.53
C GLU A 377 -3.30 35.16 1.95
N GLY A 378 -2.36 35.61 1.13
CA GLY A 378 -1.52 36.78 1.41
C GLY A 378 -1.39 37.71 0.23
N ASP A 379 -2.35 38.61 0.12
CA ASP A 379 -2.24 39.97 -0.36
C ASP A 379 -1.76 40.29 -1.78
N ASP A 380 -2.51 41.19 -2.45
CA ASP A 380 -2.19 42.06 -3.57
C ASP A 380 -1.89 41.45 -4.97
N SER A 381 -2.96 41.44 -5.76
CA SER A 381 -2.89 41.45 -7.22
C SER A 381 -2.08 42.62 -7.75
N PRO A 382 -1.01 42.43 -8.51
CA PRO A 382 -0.50 43.52 -9.31
C PRO A 382 -1.45 43.75 -10.51
N ASN A 383 -2.01 44.93 -10.52
CA ASN A 383 -2.77 45.52 -11.61
C ASN A 383 -2.03 45.32 -12.93
N VAL A 384 -2.56 44.44 -13.81
CA VAL A 384 -2.12 44.36 -15.21
C VAL A 384 -2.93 45.42 -15.97
N PRO A 385 -2.31 46.39 -16.65
CA PRO A 385 -3.04 47.35 -17.44
C PRO A 385 -3.73 46.67 -18.62
N ASP A 386 -5.03 46.96 -18.77
CA ASP A 386 -5.82 46.58 -19.92
C ASP A 386 -5.22 47.13 -21.20
N GLY A 387 -4.77 46.28 -22.10
CA GLY A 387 -4.47 46.60 -23.47
C GLY A 387 -5.73 46.52 -24.33
N PRO A 388 -5.98 47.48 -25.22
CA PRO A 388 -7.17 47.45 -26.04
C PRO A 388 -7.06 46.44 -27.18
N ASP A 389 -8.18 45.87 -27.55
CA ASP A 389 -8.47 45.00 -28.70
C ASP A 389 -8.48 43.49 -28.49
N SER A 390 -9.66 43.01 -28.04
CA SER A 390 -10.14 41.69 -28.40
C SER A 390 -11.65 41.75 -28.74
N PRO A 391 -12.10 41.17 -29.85
CA PRO A 391 -13.45 41.36 -30.34
C PRO A 391 -14.44 40.60 -29.48
N ASN A 392 -15.51 41.29 -29.14
CA ASN A 392 -16.73 40.89 -28.50
C ASN A 392 -17.38 39.72 -29.27
N VAL A 393 -17.47 38.54 -28.68
CA VAL A 393 -18.36 37.46 -29.12
C VAL A 393 -19.52 37.41 -28.13
N SER A 394 -20.60 38.05 -28.54
CA SER A 394 -21.87 38.10 -27.84
C SER A 394 -22.63 36.77 -27.94
N ASP A 395 -23.20 36.43 -26.81
CA ASP A 395 -24.52 35.82 -26.60
C ASP A 395 -24.89 34.53 -27.34
N THR A 396 -24.65 33.41 -26.67
CA THR A 396 -25.56 32.27 -26.74
C THR A 396 -25.93 31.84 -25.31
N PRO A 397 -27.21 31.69 -24.98
CA PRO A 397 -27.65 31.40 -23.61
C PRO A 397 -27.30 29.98 -23.25
N THR A 398 -26.35 29.84 -22.34
CA THR A 398 -26.02 28.55 -21.72
C THR A 398 -27.18 28.14 -20.83
N GLN A 399 -27.94 27.15 -21.22
CA GLN A 399 -28.87 26.47 -20.36
C GLN A 399 -28.12 25.91 -19.14
N PRO A 400 -28.69 25.97 -17.92
CA PRO A 400 -28.09 25.35 -16.77
C PRO A 400 -28.14 23.85 -16.94
N ALA A 401 -26.96 23.23 -17.06
CA ALA A 401 -26.81 21.77 -16.97
C ALA A 401 -27.27 21.34 -15.58
N ASN A 402 -28.47 20.84 -15.57
CA ASN A 402 -29.18 20.30 -14.42
C ASN A 402 -28.36 19.27 -13.67
N ALA A 403 -28.41 19.46 -12.37
CA ALA A 403 -28.43 18.45 -11.31
C ALA A 403 -28.52 17.00 -11.85
N VAL A 404 -27.37 16.42 -12.18
CA VAL A 404 -27.22 14.98 -12.17
C VAL A 404 -27.24 14.58 -10.71
N ALA A 405 -28.25 13.82 -10.36
CA ALA A 405 -28.53 13.28 -9.06
C ALA A 405 -27.23 12.98 -8.29
N ARG A 406 -27.11 13.63 -7.12
CA ARG A 406 -26.28 13.14 -6.02
C ARG A 406 -26.77 11.74 -5.65
N THR A 407 -26.36 10.74 -6.43
CA THR A 407 -26.28 9.39 -5.90
C THR A 407 -25.22 9.49 -4.81
N ALA A 408 -25.73 9.43 -3.59
CA ALA A 408 -24.93 9.37 -2.38
C ALA A 408 -23.65 8.60 -2.67
N ASN A 409 -22.50 9.25 -2.42
CA ASN A 409 -21.21 8.62 -2.31
C ASN A 409 -21.32 7.51 -1.26
N THR A 410 -21.78 6.35 -1.71
CA THR A 410 -21.54 5.11 -0.99
C THR A 410 -20.02 5.00 -0.97
N PRO A 411 -19.39 5.00 0.21
CA PRO A 411 -17.95 4.85 0.25
C PRO A 411 -17.61 3.59 -0.50
N THR A 412 -16.81 3.70 -1.55
CA THR A 412 -16.22 2.57 -2.28
C THR A 412 -15.17 1.92 -1.36
N GLY A 413 -15.64 1.42 -0.22
CA GLY A 413 -15.03 0.34 0.47
C GLY A 413 -15.32 -0.88 -0.38
N ALA A 414 -14.27 -1.51 -0.90
CA ALA A 414 -14.24 -2.79 -1.56
C ALA A 414 -15.55 -3.07 -2.32
N VAL A 415 -15.55 -2.99 -3.65
CA VAL A 415 -16.58 -3.62 -4.46
C VAL A 415 -16.51 -5.10 -4.11
N ASN A 416 -17.24 -5.46 -3.09
CA ASN A 416 -17.55 -6.83 -2.75
C ASN A 416 -18.44 -7.33 -3.88
N THR A 417 -17.88 -8.05 -4.81
CA THR A 417 -18.64 -8.95 -5.66
C THR A 417 -19.40 -9.88 -4.72
N PRO A 418 -20.74 -9.86 -4.66
CA PRO A 418 -21.49 -10.40 -3.50
C PRO A 418 -21.52 -11.92 -3.37
N GLY A 419 -20.73 -12.65 -4.09
CA GLY A 419 -20.73 -14.13 -4.07
C GLY A 419 -19.45 -14.78 -3.57
N VAL A 420 -18.30 -14.34 -4.05
CA VAL A 420 -17.02 -15.04 -3.83
C VAL A 420 -16.35 -14.66 -2.51
N VAL A 421 -16.54 -13.43 -2.04
CA VAL A 421 -15.90 -12.90 -0.82
C VAL A 421 -16.52 -13.47 0.46
N ARG A 422 -17.83 -13.76 0.48
CA ARG A 422 -18.48 -14.33 1.70
C ARG A 422 -17.97 -15.73 2.05
N GLY A 423 -17.69 -16.58 1.07
CA GLY A 423 -17.16 -17.95 1.30
C GLY A 423 -15.73 -17.95 1.84
N GLY A 424 -14.92 -16.94 1.51
CA GLY A 424 -13.53 -16.87 1.93
C GLY A 424 -13.35 -16.65 3.44
N TYR A 425 -14.10 -15.74 4.04
CA TYR A 425 -14.00 -15.44 5.47
C TYR A 425 -14.52 -16.58 6.35
N LEU A 426 -15.65 -17.20 5.97
CA LEU A 426 -16.19 -18.36 6.68
C LEU A 426 -15.20 -19.52 6.68
N ARG A 427 -14.62 -19.82 5.53
CA ARG A 427 -13.58 -20.86 5.39
C ARG A 427 -12.38 -20.57 6.29
N SER A 428 -11.81 -19.35 6.23
CA SER A 428 -10.68 -18.96 7.07
C SER A 428 -11.02 -19.04 8.56
N ALA A 429 -12.25 -18.72 8.95
CA ALA A 429 -12.71 -18.86 10.34
C ALA A 429 -12.81 -20.32 10.75
N VAL A 430 -13.33 -21.21 9.89
CA VAL A 430 -13.39 -22.66 10.14
C VAL A 430 -11.99 -23.24 10.24
N GLN A 431 -11.09 -22.89 9.31
CA GLN A 431 -9.68 -23.31 9.37
C GLN A 431 -9.01 -22.85 10.67
N ALA A 432 -9.27 -21.61 11.10
CA ALA A 432 -8.69 -21.05 12.32
C ALA A 432 -9.21 -21.74 13.59
N VAL A 433 -10.49 -22.13 13.64
CA VAL A 433 -11.05 -22.90 14.76
C VAL A 433 -10.45 -24.29 14.85
N VAL A 434 -10.40 -25.01 13.72
CA VAL A 434 -9.82 -26.35 13.73
C VAL A 434 -8.32 -26.29 14.03
N GLY A 435 -7.61 -25.34 13.44
CA GLY A 435 -6.20 -25.07 13.78
C GLY A 435 -6.02 -24.70 15.26
N GLY A 436 -6.93 -23.89 15.82
CA GLY A 436 -6.97 -23.54 17.24
C GLY A 436 -7.21 -24.74 18.15
N GLY A 437 -8.16 -25.61 17.80
CA GLY A 437 -8.42 -26.87 18.53
C GLY A 437 -7.23 -27.82 18.48
N LEU A 438 -6.61 -27.99 17.31
CA LEU A 438 -5.38 -28.80 17.18
C LEU A 438 -4.21 -28.19 17.97
N ALA A 439 -4.09 -26.86 17.97
CA ALA A 439 -3.06 -26.16 18.74
C ALA A 439 -3.31 -26.24 20.25
N MET A 440 -4.57 -26.28 20.68
CA MET A 440 -4.94 -26.49 22.06
C MET A 440 -4.48 -27.88 22.55
N VAL A 441 -4.90 -28.95 21.84
CA VAL A 441 -4.50 -30.32 22.16
C VAL A 441 -2.97 -30.48 22.11
N GLY A 442 -2.32 -30.01 21.05
CA GLY A 442 -0.87 -30.08 20.95
C GLY A 442 -0.12 -29.23 21.97
N GLY A 443 -0.70 -28.07 22.36
CA GLY A 443 -0.16 -27.19 23.39
C GLY A 443 -0.27 -27.81 24.78
N GLU A 444 -1.40 -28.45 25.09
CA GLU A 444 -1.61 -29.19 26.37
C GLU A 444 -0.59 -30.32 26.55
N LEU A 445 -0.23 -31.02 25.46
CA LEU A 445 0.83 -32.03 25.49
C LEU A 445 2.22 -31.43 25.77
N VAL A 446 2.48 -30.18 25.39
CA VAL A 446 3.73 -29.48 25.67
C VAL A 446 3.71 -28.87 27.08
N SER A 447 2.63 -28.16 27.41
CA SER A 447 2.48 -27.50 28.69
C SER A 447 0.98 -27.30 29.03
N PRO A 448 0.41 -28.09 29.93
CA PRO A 448 -1.00 -27.96 30.33
C PRO A 448 -1.36 -26.57 30.89
N GLN A 449 -0.37 -25.83 31.41
CA GLN A 449 -0.57 -24.50 32.01
C GLN A 449 -0.45 -23.34 31.02
N ARG A 450 0.07 -23.59 29.81
CA ARG A 450 0.43 -22.51 28.87
C ARG A 450 0.01 -22.75 27.42
N TRP A 451 -0.79 -23.77 27.14
CA TRP A 451 -1.27 -24.16 25.81
C TRP A 451 -1.88 -23.00 24.98
N TYR A 452 -2.45 -22.00 25.66
CA TYR A 452 -3.07 -20.84 25.01
C TYR A 452 -2.09 -20.03 24.11
N TRP A 453 -0.79 -20.19 24.29
CA TRP A 453 0.20 -19.58 23.41
C TRP A 453 0.25 -20.22 22.02
N ALA A 454 0.02 -21.52 21.94
CA ALA A 454 -0.08 -22.21 20.65
C ALA A 454 -1.33 -21.73 19.89
N VAL A 455 -2.44 -21.56 20.60
CA VAL A 455 -3.70 -21.03 20.04
C VAL A 455 -3.55 -19.58 19.58
N LEU A 456 -2.90 -18.72 20.38
CA LEU A 456 -2.56 -17.36 19.96
C LEU A 456 -1.74 -17.35 18.66
N THR A 457 -0.84 -18.31 18.50
CA THR A 457 -0.03 -18.41 17.27
C THR A 457 -0.89 -18.69 16.05
N VAL A 458 -1.87 -19.60 16.18
CA VAL A 458 -2.84 -19.87 15.11
C VAL A 458 -3.62 -18.61 14.76
N PHE A 459 -4.19 -17.91 15.74
CA PHE A 459 -4.93 -16.67 15.49
C PHE A 459 -4.10 -15.65 14.69
N VAL A 460 -2.88 -15.36 15.14
CA VAL A 460 -2.02 -14.36 14.48
C VAL A 460 -1.62 -14.78 13.06
N VAL A 461 -1.42 -16.08 12.83
CA VAL A 461 -1.07 -16.61 11.50
C VAL A 461 -2.25 -16.50 10.54
N PHE A 462 -3.48 -16.72 11.00
CA PHE A 462 -4.71 -16.58 10.20
C PHE A 462 -5.17 -15.13 10.01
N LEU A 463 -4.76 -14.22 10.89
CA LEU A 463 -5.14 -12.81 10.79
C LEU A 463 -4.64 -12.20 9.46
N GLY A 464 -5.56 -11.88 8.54
CA GLY A 464 -5.24 -11.34 7.21
C GLY A 464 -4.49 -12.31 6.28
N SER A 465 -4.63 -13.64 6.47
CA SER A 465 -4.12 -14.65 5.54
C SER A 465 -5.25 -15.21 4.68
N SER A 466 -5.08 -15.15 3.35
CA SER A 466 -6.08 -15.62 2.37
C SER A 466 -5.71 -16.96 1.73
N THR A 467 -4.43 -17.36 1.79
CA THR A 467 -3.91 -18.55 1.13
C THR A 467 -3.05 -19.40 2.05
N THR A 468 -2.98 -20.71 1.78
CA THR A 468 -2.12 -21.67 2.51
C THR A 468 -0.65 -21.24 2.50
N GLY A 469 -0.16 -20.70 1.37
CA GLY A 469 1.21 -20.19 1.26
C GLY A 469 1.49 -18.99 2.15
N ALA A 470 0.55 -18.04 2.23
CA ALA A 470 0.66 -16.89 3.12
C ALA A 470 0.69 -17.31 4.60
N THR A 471 -0.17 -18.27 4.99
CA THR A 471 -0.20 -18.86 6.33
C THR A 471 1.15 -19.48 6.70
N PHE A 472 1.75 -20.26 5.79
CA PHE A 472 3.05 -20.88 6.00
C PHE A 472 4.18 -19.85 6.17
N VAL A 473 4.29 -18.86 5.27
CA VAL A 473 5.33 -17.82 5.33
C VAL A 473 5.22 -17.00 6.62
N LYS A 474 3.99 -16.64 7.04
CA LYS A 474 3.76 -15.95 8.31
C LYS A 474 4.17 -16.81 9.50
N GLY A 475 3.86 -18.11 9.47
CA GLY A 475 4.26 -19.06 10.50
C GLY A 475 5.78 -19.12 10.66
N VAL A 476 6.52 -19.26 9.56
CA VAL A 476 7.99 -19.28 9.58
C VAL A 476 8.59 -17.96 10.08
N ARG A 477 8.08 -16.82 9.60
CA ARG A 477 8.52 -15.49 10.08
C ARG A 477 8.25 -15.32 11.58
N ARG A 478 7.13 -15.83 12.09
CA ARG A 478 6.78 -15.80 13.51
C ARG A 478 7.73 -16.69 14.33
N LEU A 479 8.00 -17.90 13.88
CA LEU A 479 8.91 -18.81 14.56
C LEU A 479 10.34 -18.24 14.64
N ALA A 480 10.85 -17.71 13.53
CA ALA A 480 12.16 -17.07 13.50
C ALA A 480 12.22 -15.82 14.41
N GLY A 481 11.16 -15.00 14.40
CA GLY A 481 11.06 -13.84 15.29
C GLY A 481 10.97 -14.22 16.76
N THR A 482 10.25 -15.29 17.10
CA THR A 482 10.19 -15.83 18.48
C THR A 482 11.55 -16.34 18.92
N LEU A 483 12.23 -17.12 18.08
CA LEU A 483 13.59 -17.61 18.40
C LEU A 483 14.57 -16.45 18.65
N ALA A 484 14.63 -15.49 17.75
CA ALA A 484 15.46 -14.31 17.94
C ALA A 484 15.07 -13.50 19.21
N GLY A 485 13.75 -13.37 19.47
CA GLY A 485 13.21 -12.66 20.62
C GLY A 485 13.50 -13.34 21.96
N ILE A 486 13.66 -14.67 21.97
CA ILE A 486 14.12 -15.40 23.16
C ILE A 486 15.53 -14.96 23.53
N PHE A 487 16.45 -14.96 22.56
CA PHE A 487 17.81 -14.47 22.79
C PHE A 487 17.82 -12.98 23.21
N GLY A 488 17.00 -12.16 22.57
CA GLY A 488 16.80 -10.76 22.93
C GLY A 488 16.27 -10.60 24.36
N GLY A 489 15.31 -11.42 24.79
CA GLY A 489 14.72 -11.40 26.13
C GLY A 489 15.71 -11.81 27.21
N VAL A 490 16.48 -12.88 26.99
CA VAL A 490 17.55 -13.31 27.91
C VAL A 490 18.62 -12.21 28.03
N PHE A 491 19.11 -11.69 26.91
CA PHE A 491 20.10 -10.62 26.90
C PHE A 491 19.58 -9.36 27.62
N ALA A 492 18.34 -8.97 27.35
CA ALA A 492 17.72 -7.81 27.97
C ALA A 492 17.55 -8.02 29.50
N ALA A 493 17.15 -9.20 29.94
CA ALA A 493 17.02 -9.52 31.36
C ALA A 493 18.37 -9.48 32.10
N LEU A 494 19.42 -9.97 31.44
CA LEU A 494 20.79 -9.89 31.97
C LEU A 494 21.29 -8.43 32.03
N LEU A 495 21.02 -7.62 31.04
CA LEU A 495 21.42 -6.23 30.97
C LEU A 495 20.78 -5.39 32.09
N VAL A 496 19.52 -5.67 32.40
CA VAL A 496 18.74 -4.93 33.40
C VAL A 496 19.13 -5.30 34.86
N GLY A 497 19.66 -6.51 35.07
CA GLY A 497 20.19 -6.93 36.36
C GLY A 497 19.19 -6.84 37.54
N GLY A 498 17.89 -6.98 37.29
CA GLY A 498 16.84 -6.90 38.32
C GLY A 498 16.36 -5.48 38.66
N ASN A 499 16.85 -4.44 37.97
CA ASN A 499 16.37 -3.07 38.15
C ASN A 499 14.98 -2.88 37.53
N THR A 500 13.96 -2.69 38.34
CA THR A 500 12.56 -2.55 37.94
C THR A 500 12.33 -1.36 36.98
N ALA A 501 12.97 -0.21 37.26
CA ALA A 501 12.80 0.98 36.42
C ALA A 501 13.40 0.77 35.02
N ALA A 502 14.60 0.16 34.94
CA ALA A 502 15.22 -0.21 33.67
C ALA A 502 14.41 -1.28 32.92
N THR A 503 13.80 -2.25 33.63
CA THR A 503 12.89 -3.26 33.04
C THR A 503 11.69 -2.59 32.40
N VAL A 504 11.01 -1.70 33.11
CA VAL A 504 9.85 -0.96 32.60
C VAL A 504 10.24 -0.09 31.39
N ALA A 505 11.36 0.64 31.47
CA ALA A 505 11.84 1.45 30.35
C ALA A 505 12.10 0.59 29.09
N LEU A 506 12.72 -0.57 29.25
CA LEU A 506 13.02 -1.47 28.14
C LEU A 506 11.74 -2.15 27.60
N ILE A 507 10.74 -2.44 28.44
CA ILE A 507 9.40 -2.86 28.00
C ILE A 507 8.77 -1.79 27.10
N LEU A 508 8.83 -0.51 27.46
CA LEU A 508 8.30 0.58 26.65
C LEU A 508 9.04 0.71 25.30
N VAL A 509 10.36 0.50 25.29
CA VAL A 509 11.14 0.42 24.04
C VAL A 509 10.67 -0.75 23.17
N CYS A 510 10.40 -1.91 23.78
CA CYS A 510 9.86 -3.06 23.05
C CYS A 510 8.45 -2.79 22.51
N VAL A 511 7.58 -2.13 23.26
CA VAL A 511 6.24 -1.70 22.80
C VAL A 511 6.39 -0.76 21.60
N PHE A 512 7.28 0.23 21.70
CA PHE A 512 7.56 1.13 20.57
C PHE A 512 8.04 0.36 19.34
N GLY A 513 9.08 -0.48 19.49
CA GLY A 513 9.63 -1.28 18.39
C GLY A 513 8.60 -2.22 17.76
N MET A 514 7.78 -2.87 18.58
CA MET A 514 6.72 -3.75 18.15
C MET A 514 5.69 -3.01 17.28
N VAL A 515 5.18 -1.87 17.74
CA VAL A 515 4.18 -1.06 17.01
C VAL A 515 4.78 -0.45 15.75
N HIS A 516 5.99 0.09 15.82
CA HIS A 516 6.68 0.71 14.69
C HIS A 516 6.93 -0.27 13.54
N THR A 517 7.27 -1.53 13.86
CA THR A 517 7.63 -2.54 12.86
C THR A 517 6.46 -3.42 12.41
N ALA A 518 5.30 -3.36 13.07
CA ALA A 518 4.15 -4.24 12.85
C ALA A 518 3.69 -4.33 11.38
N ARG A 519 3.73 -3.20 10.64
CA ARG A 519 3.29 -3.13 9.24
C ARG A 519 4.37 -3.48 8.22
N VAL A 520 5.65 -3.51 8.62
CA VAL A 520 6.80 -3.65 7.70
C VAL A 520 7.44 -5.01 7.80
N ALA A 521 7.60 -5.51 9.02
CA ALA A 521 8.41 -6.70 9.27
C ALA A 521 7.83 -7.52 10.42
N GLN A 522 6.90 -8.42 10.10
CA GLN A 522 6.22 -9.28 11.09
C GLN A 522 7.20 -10.05 11.99
N GLY A 523 8.33 -10.54 11.44
CA GLY A 523 9.35 -11.24 12.24
C GLY A 523 10.00 -10.32 13.29
N VAL A 524 10.27 -9.05 12.93
CA VAL A 524 10.84 -8.05 13.87
C VAL A 524 9.81 -7.65 14.92
N MET A 525 8.54 -7.49 14.54
CA MET A 525 7.45 -7.28 15.50
C MET A 525 7.40 -8.42 16.52
N THR A 526 7.48 -9.68 16.05
CA THR A 526 7.48 -10.86 16.93
C THR A 526 8.71 -10.91 17.84
N PHE A 527 9.87 -10.49 17.35
CA PHE A 527 11.08 -10.32 18.16
C PHE A 527 10.83 -9.39 19.36
N PHE A 528 10.35 -8.17 19.12
CA PHE A 528 10.06 -7.22 20.19
C PHE A 528 8.96 -7.74 21.15
N MET A 529 7.93 -8.38 20.63
CA MET A 529 6.86 -8.99 21.43
C MET A 529 7.42 -10.07 22.37
N THR A 530 8.30 -10.95 21.87
CA THR A 530 8.88 -12.04 22.67
C THR A 530 9.87 -11.51 23.69
N THR A 531 10.70 -10.53 23.31
CA THR A 531 11.63 -9.82 24.22
C THR A 531 10.86 -9.13 25.36
N MET A 532 9.76 -8.41 25.03
CA MET A 532 8.88 -7.76 26.00
C MET A 532 8.31 -8.76 26.99
N LEU A 533 7.83 -9.92 26.52
CA LEU A 533 7.29 -10.96 27.38
C LEU A 533 8.36 -11.54 28.32
N GLY A 534 9.60 -11.71 27.85
CA GLY A 534 10.71 -12.12 28.68
C GLY A 534 10.97 -11.16 29.85
N LEU A 535 10.95 -9.86 29.55
CA LEU A 535 11.07 -8.80 30.56
C LEU A 535 9.86 -8.77 31.51
N LEU A 536 8.67 -9.04 30.99
CA LEU A 536 7.46 -9.12 31.81
C LEU A 536 7.51 -10.31 32.78
N TYR A 537 7.99 -11.48 32.34
CA TYR A 537 8.22 -12.63 33.23
C TYR A 537 9.28 -12.30 34.31
N SER A 538 10.30 -11.54 33.97
CA SER A 538 11.29 -11.06 34.95
C SER A 538 10.65 -10.13 35.99
N LEU A 539 9.78 -9.21 35.55
CA LEU A 539 9.04 -8.30 36.44
C LEU A 539 8.05 -9.03 37.37
N LEU A 540 7.44 -10.11 36.87
CA LEU A 540 6.51 -10.97 37.67
C LEU A 540 7.23 -11.97 38.58
N GLY A 541 8.58 -12.01 38.57
CA GLY A 541 9.37 -12.96 39.34
C GLY A 541 9.25 -14.44 38.88
N THR A 542 8.68 -14.68 37.68
CA THR A 542 8.45 -16.00 37.11
C THR A 542 9.40 -16.35 35.98
N PHE A 543 10.51 -15.62 35.86
CA PHE A 543 11.53 -15.85 34.85
C PHE A 543 12.23 -17.19 35.05
N SER A 544 12.21 -18.04 34.02
CA SER A 544 13.02 -19.25 33.96
C SER A 544 13.40 -19.57 32.50
N TYR A 545 14.57 -20.17 32.29
CA TYR A 545 14.99 -20.58 30.93
C TYR A 545 14.06 -21.62 30.33
N GLY A 546 13.44 -22.49 31.14
CA GLY A 546 12.46 -23.48 30.70
C GLY A 546 11.22 -22.83 30.05
N VAL A 547 10.79 -21.66 30.52
CA VAL A 547 9.65 -20.92 29.96
C VAL A 547 9.90 -20.56 28.49
N PHE A 548 11.13 -20.21 28.11
CA PHE A 548 11.46 -19.88 26.73
C PHE A 548 11.45 -21.12 25.81
N GLY A 549 11.90 -22.28 26.32
CA GLY A 549 11.82 -23.54 25.60
C GLY A 549 10.36 -23.94 25.30
N ILE A 550 9.49 -23.86 26.33
CA ILE A 550 8.06 -24.09 26.20
C ILE A 550 7.46 -23.11 25.18
N ARG A 551 7.82 -21.83 25.26
CA ARG A 551 7.36 -20.79 24.35
C ARG A 551 7.69 -21.08 22.87
N LEU A 552 8.90 -21.55 22.60
CA LEU A 552 9.32 -21.94 21.25
C LEU A 552 8.55 -23.16 20.76
N ALA A 553 8.41 -24.18 21.64
CA ALA A 553 7.66 -25.39 21.31
C ALA A 553 6.18 -25.11 21.03
N GLU A 554 5.52 -24.32 21.87
CA GLU A 554 4.12 -23.89 21.65
C GLU A 554 3.94 -23.06 20.38
N THR A 555 4.90 -22.17 20.05
CA THR A 555 4.88 -21.44 18.80
C THR A 555 5.01 -22.40 17.61
N ALA A 556 5.89 -23.40 17.69
CA ALA A 556 6.06 -24.41 16.65
C ALA A 556 4.79 -25.26 16.47
N VAL A 557 4.20 -25.73 17.59
CA VAL A 557 2.91 -26.46 17.58
C VAL A 557 1.80 -25.62 16.96
N GLY A 558 1.67 -24.36 17.35
CA GLY A 558 0.65 -23.46 16.79
C GLY A 558 0.86 -23.20 15.29
N VAL A 559 2.10 -23.02 14.84
CA VAL A 559 2.40 -22.91 13.39
C VAL A 559 2.05 -24.21 12.65
N ALA A 560 2.45 -25.36 13.19
CA ALA A 560 2.17 -26.66 12.58
C ALA A 560 0.67 -26.92 12.49
N ALA A 561 -0.07 -26.69 13.57
CA ALA A 561 -1.54 -26.85 13.64
C ALA A 561 -2.26 -25.89 12.66
N GLY A 562 -1.84 -24.63 12.59
CA GLY A 562 -2.39 -23.65 11.67
C GLY A 562 -2.13 -24.02 10.20
N VAL A 563 -0.92 -24.42 9.87
CA VAL A 563 -0.57 -24.86 8.50
C VAL A 563 -1.32 -26.13 8.14
N LEU A 564 -1.40 -27.12 9.05
CA LEU A 564 -2.14 -28.37 8.84
C LEU A 564 -3.62 -28.07 8.55
N ALA A 565 -4.27 -27.23 9.38
CA ALA A 565 -5.65 -26.81 9.15
C ALA A 565 -5.83 -26.12 7.79
N ALA A 566 -4.90 -25.25 7.40
CA ALA A 566 -4.95 -24.54 6.11
C ALA A 566 -4.73 -25.48 4.90
N VAL A 567 -4.03 -26.60 5.09
CA VAL A 567 -3.78 -27.61 4.03
C VAL A 567 -4.93 -28.60 3.91
N VAL A 568 -5.49 -29.04 5.05
CA VAL A 568 -6.50 -30.12 5.10
C VAL A 568 -7.92 -29.59 4.84
N ILE A 569 -8.26 -28.41 5.41
CA ILE A 569 -9.62 -27.89 5.36
C ILE A 569 -9.77 -26.95 4.16
N VAL A 570 -10.36 -27.42 3.09
CA VAL A 570 -10.66 -26.63 1.87
C VAL A 570 -9.47 -25.74 1.46
N PRO A 571 -8.33 -26.32 1.07
CA PRO A 571 -7.14 -25.55 0.78
C PRO A 571 -7.35 -24.59 -0.38
N VAL A 572 -7.04 -23.30 -0.21
CA VAL A 572 -6.87 -22.38 -1.33
C VAL A 572 -5.43 -22.49 -1.81
N ARG A 573 -5.29 -23.14 -2.93
CA ARG A 573 -4.00 -23.19 -3.61
C ARG A 573 -3.62 -21.77 -4.01
N THR A 574 -2.42 -21.34 -3.68
CA THR A 574 -1.90 -20.01 -4.03
C THR A 574 -2.05 -19.70 -5.53
N ARG A 575 -1.95 -20.74 -6.39
CA ARG A 575 -2.17 -20.59 -7.83
C ARG A 575 -3.62 -20.20 -8.18
N SER A 576 -4.63 -20.82 -7.57
CA SER A 576 -6.04 -20.48 -7.85
C SER A 576 -6.41 -19.10 -7.35
N ALA A 577 -5.87 -18.67 -6.21
CA ALA A 577 -6.02 -17.30 -5.72
C ALA A 577 -5.35 -16.28 -6.64
N MET A 578 -4.11 -16.57 -7.09
CA MET A 578 -3.40 -15.74 -8.05
C MET A 578 -4.17 -15.59 -9.37
N LEU A 579 -4.72 -16.68 -9.91
CA LEU A 579 -5.51 -16.63 -11.14
C LEU A 579 -6.81 -15.82 -10.96
N ALA A 580 -7.47 -15.92 -9.79
CA ALA A 580 -8.64 -15.12 -9.48
C ALA A 580 -8.28 -13.62 -9.41
N ASP A 581 -7.21 -13.25 -8.70
CA ASP A 581 -6.74 -11.86 -8.61
C ASP A 581 -6.34 -11.31 -10.00
N ILE A 582 -5.74 -12.13 -10.87
CA ILE A 582 -5.42 -11.76 -12.26
C ILE A 582 -6.71 -11.53 -13.07
N ALA A 583 -7.71 -12.40 -12.92
CA ALA A 583 -8.98 -12.24 -13.61
C ALA A 583 -9.68 -10.93 -13.20
N ASP A 584 -9.61 -10.56 -11.92
CA ASP A 584 -10.14 -9.29 -11.41
C ASP A 584 -9.40 -8.09 -12.06
N VAL A 585 -8.06 -8.13 -12.13
CA VAL A 585 -7.27 -7.07 -12.78
C VAL A 585 -7.61 -6.93 -14.26
N LEU A 586 -7.80 -8.05 -14.98
CA LEU A 586 -8.19 -8.01 -16.39
C LEU A 586 -9.61 -7.46 -16.59
N ALA A 587 -10.53 -7.75 -15.68
CA ALA A 587 -11.88 -7.19 -15.69
C ALA A 587 -11.87 -5.67 -15.39
N ASP A 588 -11.06 -5.24 -14.40
CA ASP A 588 -10.86 -3.83 -14.10
C ASP A 588 -10.23 -3.09 -15.30
N LEU A 589 -9.28 -3.72 -16.00
CA LEU A 589 -8.66 -3.17 -17.21
C LEU A 589 -9.66 -3.02 -18.35
N ARG A 590 -10.56 -3.98 -18.51
CA ARG A 590 -11.63 -3.89 -19.49
C ARG A 590 -12.52 -2.68 -19.22
N THR A 591 -12.97 -2.51 -17.98
CA THR A 591 -13.75 -1.34 -17.56
C THR A 591 -13.00 -0.04 -17.82
N PHE A 592 -11.69 0.00 -17.50
CA PHE A 592 -10.84 1.14 -17.79
C PHE A 592 -10.79 1.49 -19.30
N LEU A 593 -10.72 0.50 -20.17
CA LEU A 593 -10.69 0.70 -21.62
C LEU A 593 -12.03 1.19 -22.15
N ASP A 594 -13.14 0.64 -21.66
CA ASP A 594 -14.49 1.02 -22.07
C ASP A 594 -14.77 2.48 -21.72
N GLU A 595 -14.58 2.86 -20.47
CA GLU A 595 -14.78 4.23 -19.99
C GLU A 595 -13.74 5.20 -20.56
N GLY A 596 -12.50 4.72 -20.81
CA GLY A 596 -11.42 5.49 -21.44
C GLY A 596 -11.71 5.82 -22.91
N ALA A 597 -12.28 4.88 -23.65
CA ALA A 597 -12.71 5.10 -25.03
C ALA A 597 -13.81 6.16 -25.11
N ASP A 598 -14.81 6.07 -24.21
CA ASP A 598 -15.90 7.03 -24.11
C ASP A 598 -15.41 8.45 -23.78
N LEU A 599 -14.47 8.59 -22.84
CA LEU A 599 -13.86 9.86 -22.51
C LEU A 599 -13.08 10.44 -23.69
N LEU A 600 -12.22 9.64 -24.32
CA LEU A 600 -11.35 10.09 -25.44
C LEU A 600 -12.18 10.45 -26.68
N ALA A 601 -13.31 9.79 -26.88
CA ALA A 601 -14.27 10.14 -27.94
C ALA A 601 -15.14 11.38 -27.60
N GLY A 602 -15.18 11.82 -26.33
CA GLY A 602 -15.96 12.96 -25.88
C GLY A 602 -17.43 12.62 -25.55
N THR A 603 -17.78 11.35 -25.46
CA THR A 603 -19.15 10.89 -25.16
C THR A 603 -19.48 10.95 -23.67
N ARG A 604 -18.47 10.87 -22.79
CA ARG A 604 -18.59 10.94 -21.33
C ARG A 604 -17.49 11.77 -20.70
N ASN A 605 -17.81 12.39 -19.56
CA ASN A 605 -16.83 13.12 -18.75
C ASN A 605 -16.62 12.37 -17.41
N LEU A 606 -15.59 11.54 -17.35
CA LEU A 606 -15.27 10.67 -16.21
C LEU A 606 -13.79 10.82 -15.82
N SER A 607 -13.46 10.54 -14.55
CA SER A 607 -12.09 10.51 -14.08
C SER A 607 -11.47 9.11 -14.27
N LEU A 608 -10.64 8.94 -15.28
CA LEU A 608 -9.88 7.69 -15.50
C LEU A 608 -8.83 7.41 -14.41
N ILE A 609 -8.49 8.42 -13.61
CA ILE A 609 -7.50 8.31 -12.54
C ILE A 609 -7.97 7.28 -11.49
N GLU A 610 -9.25 7.33 -11.10
CA GLU A 610 -9.82 6.37 -10.12
C GLU A 610 -9.80 4.93 -10.65
N LEU A 611 -10.11 4.73 -11.94
CA LEU A 611 -10.04 3.42 -12.58
C LEU A 611 -8.60 2.90 -12.67
N SER A 612 -7.64 3.76 -12.97
CA SER A 612 -6.22 3.38 -12.98
C SER A 612 -5.73 2.99 -11.58
N ARG A 613 -6.23 3.64 -10.51
CA ARG A 613 -5.92 3.26 -9.13
C ARG A 613 -6.57 1.95 -8.70
N THR A 614 -7.72 1.62 -9.27
CA THR A 614 -8.33 0.30 -9.06
C THR A 614 -7.44 -0.80 -9.65
N LEU A 615 -6.87 -0.57 -10.84
CA LEU A 615 -5.86 -1.45 -11.44
C LEU A 615 -4.61 -1.60 -10.57
N ASP A 616 -4.06 -0.49 -10.05
CA ASP A 616 -2.89 -0.54 -9.16
C ASP A 616 -3.16 -1.37 -7.91
N ARG A 617 -4.33 -1.19 -7.28
CA ARG A 617 -4.77 -1.99 -6.13
C ARG A 617 -4.94 -3.46 -6.49
N GLY A 618 -5.40 -3.75 -7.70
CA GLY A 618 -5.50 -5.10 -8.25
C GLY A 618 -4.12 -5.75 -8.39
N VAL A 619 -3.18 -5.07 -9.01
CA VAL A 619 -1.79 -5.53 -9.18
C VAL A 619 -1.11 -5.77 -7.83
N GLU A 620 -1.36 -4.91 -6.82
CA GLU A 620 -0.83 -5.11 -5.47
C GLU A 620 -1.42 -6.35 -4.78
N ARG A 621 -2.71 -6.67 -5.00
CA ARG A 621 -3.31 -7.94 -4.56
C ARG A 621 -2.59 -9.14 -5.20
N VAL A 622 -2.37 -9.11 -6.53
CA VAL A 622 -1.61 -10.16 -7.24
C VAL A 622 -0.20 -10.28 -6.66
N ARG A 623 0.49 -9.17 -6.37
CA ARG A 623 1.82 -9.18 -5.74
C ARG A 623 1.80 -9.90 -4.39
N GLY A 624 0.81 -9.60 -3.54
CA GLY A 624 0.62 -10.27 -2.24
C GLY A 624 0.38 -11.78 -2.38
N THR A 625 -0.32 -12.21 -3.43
CA THR A 625 -0.59 -13.62 -3.71
C THR A 625 0.62 -14.33 -4.34
N VAL A 626 1.46 -13.62 -5.10
CA VAL A 626 2.69 -14.15 -5.73
C VAL A 626 3.86 -14.22 -4.73
N GLU A 627 3.93 -13.34 -3.73
CA GLU A 627 5.02 -13.28 -2.75
C GLU A 627 5.35 -14.65 -2.11
N PRO A 628 4.36 -15.45 -1.64
CA PRO A 628 4.62 -16.78 -1.10
C PRO A 628 5.21 -17.76 -2.11
N LEU A 629 4.92 -17.63 -3.42
CA LEU A 629 5.46 -18.46 -4.48
C LEU A 629 6.93 -18.14 -4.78
N THR A 630 7.32 -16.89 -4.60
CA THR A 630 8.67 -16.39 -4.87
C THR A 630 9.62 -16.47 -3.67
N HIS A 631 9.11 -16.90 -2.50
CA HIS A 631 9.91 -17.00 -1.28
C HIS A 631 11.04 -18.06 -1.45
N PRO A 632 12.26 -17.81 -0.94
CA PRO A 632 13.42 -18.72 -1.11
C PRO A 632 13.20 -20.16 -0.64
N ILE A 633 12.26 -20.38 0.27
CA ILE A 633 11.90 -21.70 0.80
C ILE A 633 11.16 -22.56 -0.24
N ASN A 634 10.66 -21.96 -1.32
CA ASN A 634 9.95 -22.68 -2.37
C ASN A 634 10.96 -23.25 -3.39
N VAL A 635 11.20 -24.56 -3.32
CA VAL A 635 12.26 -25.29 -4.09
C VAL A 635 11.93 -25.40 -5.59
N ARG A 636 10.69 -25.12 -6.02
CA ARG A 636 10.28 -25.30 -7.43
C ARG A 636 10.50 -24.02 -8.26
N GLY A 637 11.67 -23.89 -8.87
CA GLY A 637 12.13 -22.71 -9.62
C GLY A 637 11.19 -22.23 -10.74
N ALA A 638 10.67 -23.14 -11.58
CA ALA A 638 9.80 -22.78 -12.72
C ALA A 638 8.53 -22.01 -12.34
N ARG A 639 7.94 -22.28 -11.17
CA ARG A 639 6.76 -21.53 -10.69
C ARG A 639 7.08 -20.14 -10.20
N ARG A 640 8.30 -19.94 -9.74
CA ARG A 640 8.81 -18.64 -9.29
C ARG A 640 8.98 -17.70 -10.47
N ASP A 641 9.53 -18.17 -11.57
CA ASP A 641 9.83 -17.37 -12.76
C ASP A 641 8.52 -16.94 -13.45
N LEU A 642 7.53 -17.85 -13.55
CA LEU A 642 6.21 -17.52 -14.06
C LEU A 642 5.51 -16.43 -13.21
N GLY A 643 5.54 -16.55 -11.89
CA GLY A 643 4.93 -15.54 -11.00
C GLY A 643 5.55 -14.16 -11.17
N TRP A 644 6.87 -14.09 -11.31
CA TRP A 644 7.57 -12.84 -11.59
C TRP A 644 7.26 -12.28 -12.97
N TYR A 645 7.18 -13.13 -13.99
CA TYR A 645 6.86 -12.71 -15.35
C TYR A 645 5.45 -12.11 -15.43
N VAL A 646 4.46 -12.79 -14.86
CA VAL A 646 3.08 -12.29 -14.80
C VAL A 646 3.00 -10.98 -14.05
N LEU A 647 3.62 -10.88 -12.87
CA LEU A 647 3.60 -9.66 -12.07
C LEU A 647 4.22 -8.48 -12.81
N THR A 648 5.39 -8.67 -13.44
CA THR A 648 6.06 -7.59 -14.19
C THR A 648 5.26 -7.14 -15.40
N THR A 649 4.53 -8.05 -16.05
CA THR A 649 3.67 -7.71 -17.20
C THR A 649 2.43 -6.95 -16.74
N LEU A 650 1.79 -7.35 -15.62
CA LEU A 650 0.66 -6.62 -15.04
C LEU A 650 1.08 -5.23 -14.53
N GLU A 651 2.28 -5.08 -13.96
CA GLU A 651 2.86 -3.79 -13.59
C GLU A 651 3.05 -2.88 -14.83
N ALA A 652 3.48 -3.45 -15.95
CA ALA A 652 3.60 -2.71 -17.21
C ALA A 652 2.22 -2.27 -17.74
N ILE A 653 1.21 -3.14 -17.68
CA ILE A 653 -0.17 -2.82 -18.06
C ILE A 653 -0.71 -1.67 -17.20
N ALA A 654 -0.62 -1.77 -15.88
CA ALA A 654 -1.06 -0.71 -14.96
C ALA A 654 -0.31 0.61 -15.20
N PHE A 655 0.99 0.55 -15.48
CA PHE A 655 1.77 1.72 -15.87
C PHE A 655 1.22 2.40 -17.12
N ARG A 656 0.88 1.65 -18.18
CA ARG A 656 0.33 2.20 -19.41
C ARG A 656 -1.08 2.77 -19.20
N ALA A 657 -1.91 2.10 -18.41
CA ALA A 657 -3.22 2.61 -18.03
C ALA A 657 -3.12 3.96 -17.30
N ARG A 658 -2.22 4.08 -16.32
CA ARG A 658 -1.95 5.38 -15.64
C ARG A 658 -1.47 6.45 -16.60
N HIS A 659 -0.61 6.09 -17.56
CA HIS A 659 -0.11 7.03 -18.55
C HIS A 659 -1.22 7.56 -19.47
N VAL A 660 -2.17 6.71 -19.82
CA VAL A 660 -3.40 7.12 -20.53
C VAL A 660 -4.24 8.02 -19.62
N ALA A 661 -4.52 7.60 -18.37
CA ALA A 661 -5.35 8.33 -17.43
C ALA A 661 -4.84 9.76 -17.12
N ALA A 662 -3.51 9.91 -17.01
CA ALA A 662 -2.89 11.21 -16.72
C ALA A 662 -2.99 12.21 -17.88
N ARG A 663 -3.08 11.72 -19.12
CA ARG A 663 -3.07 12.55 -20.35
C ARG A 663 -4.41 12.60 -21.08
N ALA A 664 -5.34 11.73 -20.72
CA ALA A 664 -6.67 11.71 -21.31
C ALA A 664 -7.42 12.99 -20.99
N GLU A 665 -8.00 13.60 -22.02
CA GLU A 665 -8.91 14.75 -21.96
C GLU A 665 -10.18 14.40 -22.72
N PRO A 666 -11.36 14.91 -22.32
CA PRO A 666 -12.61 14.67 -23.03
C PRO A 666 -12.47 15.09 -24.51
N GLY A 667 -12.77 14.17 -25.43
CA GLY A 667 -12.74 14.44 -26.87
C GLY A 667 -11.33 14.54 -27.49
N LEU A 668 -10.25 14.21 -26.74
CA LEU A 668 -8.88 14.28 -27.28
C LEU A 668 -8.68 13.48 -28.56
N LEU A 669 -9.39 12.37 -28.72
CA LEU A 669 -9.37 11.51 -29.90
C LEU A 669 -10.72 11.51 -30.66
N ALA A 670 -11.54 12.55 -30.46
CA ALA A 670 -12.79 12.70 -31.22
C ALA A 670 -12.51 12.73 -32.74
N GLY A 671 -13.23 11.89 -33.50
CA GLY A 671 -13.04 11.76 -34.95
C GLY A 671 -11.82 10.95 -35.40
N ASP A 672 -11.15 10.22 -34.48
CA ASP A 672 -10.12 9.24 -34.86
C ASP A 672 -10.76 7.87 -35.10
N ASP A 673 -10.94 7.50 -36.39
CA ASP A 673 -11.56 6.25 -36.80
C ASP A 673 -10.81 4.99 -36.34
N ARG A 674 -9.55 5.12 -35.94
CA ARG A 674 -8.70 4.02 -35.47
C ARG A 674 -8.90 3.69 -33.99
N LEU A 675 -9.45 4.62 -33.20
CA LEU A 675 -9.68 4.39 -31.77
C LEU A 675 -10.63 3.24 -31.49
N PRO A 676 -11.82 3.15 -32.13
CA PRO A 676 -12.75 2.04 -31.92
C PRO A 676 -12.15 0.68 -32.27
N GLU A 677 -11.46 0.59 -33.41
CA GLU A 677 -10.84 -0.66 -33.87
C GLU A 677 -9.75 -1.14 -32.91
N ARG A 678 -8.91 -0.22 -32.41
CA ARG A 678 -7.83 -0.52 -31.47
C ARG A 678 -8.37 -0.97 -30.13
N VAL A 679 -9.37 -0.27 -29.60
CA VAL A 679 -10.02 -0.63 -28.35
C VAL A 679 -10.70 -2.00 -28.44
N GLU A 680 -11.40 -2.28 -29.55
CA GLU A 680 -12.09 -3.54 -29.77
C GLU A 680 -11.11 -4.72 -29.92
N ARG A 681 -9.93 -4.52 -30.50
CA ARG A 681 -8.88 -5.53 -30.56
C ARG A 681 -8.36 -5.87 -29.17
N ILE A 682 -8.03 -4.86 -28.35
CA ILE A 682 -7.56 -5.07 -26.97
C ILE A 682 -8.66 -5.77 -26.15
N ARG A 683 -9.91 -5.36 -26.30
CA ARG A 683 -11.08 -5.95 -25.65
C ARG A 683 -11.21 -7.44 -25.97
N ARG A 684 -11.13 -7.82 -27.24
CA ARG A 684 -11.17 -9.22 -27.66
C ARG A 684 -10.04 -10.05 -27.03
N ASN A 685 -8.83 -9.50 -26.98
CA ASN A 685 -7.70 -10.17 -26.35
C ASN A 685 -7.91 -10.33 -24.84
N LEU A 686 -8.46 -9.31 -24.17
CA LEU A 686 -8.80 -9.39 -22.74
C LEU A 686 -9.89 -10.43 -22.44
N ASP A 687 -10.94 -10.51 -23.24
CA ASP A 687 -12.02 -11.47 -23.06
C ASP A 687 -11.48 -12.90 -23.20
N ARG A 688 -10.63 -13.16 -24.18
CA ARG A 688 -9.96 -14.45 -24.35
C ARG A 688 -9.04 -14.81 -23.21
N LEU A 689 -8.25 -13.85 -22.73
CA LEU A 689 -7.40 -14.06 -21.55
C LEU A 689 -8.22 -14.33 -20.29
N LEU A 690 -9.34 -13.61 -20.09
CA LEU A 690 -10.25 -13.84 -18.98
C LEU A 690 -10.82 -15.25 -19.00
N GLU A 691 -11.20 -15.76 -20.17
CA GLU A 691 -11.68 -17.12 -20.34
C GLU A 691 -10.61 -18.15 -19.94
N VAL A 692 -9.36 -17.98 -20.43
CA VAL A 692 -8.24 -18.88 -20.14
C VAL A 692 -7.86 -18.84 -18.66
N VAL A 693 -7.81 -17.65 -18.06
CA VAL A 693 -7.46 -17.47 -16.64
C VAL A 693 -8.51 -18.09 -15.73
N ARG A 694 -9.80 -17.99 -16.08
CA ARG A 694 -10.91 -18.60 -15.34
C ARG A 694 -10.99 -20.11 -15.53
N ALA A 695 -10.64 -20.60 -16.73
CA ALA A 695 -10.66 -22.02 -17.10
C ALA A 695 -9.31 -22.45 -17.73
N PRO A 696 -8.27 -22.73 -16.93
CA PRO A 696 -6.92 -23.00 -17.45
C PRO A 696 -6.79 -24.17 -18.46
N GLY A 697 -7.84 -24.97 -18.64
CA GLY A 697 -7.88 -26.03 -19.67
C GLY A 697 -8.32 -25.54 -21.06
N SER A 698 -8.70 -24.29 -21.22
CA SER A 698 -9.19 -23.71 -22.50
C SER A 698 -8.08 -23.04 -23.33
N ALA A 699 -6.84 -22.95 -22.84
CA ALA A 699 -5.74 -22.23 -23.49
C ALA A 699 -5.51 -22.64 -24.95
N GLY A 700 -5.61 -23.92 -25.29
CA GLY A 700 -5.43 -24.42 -26.65
C GLY A 700 -6.58 -24.10 -27.63
N ARG A 701 -7.69 -23.51 -27.15
CA ARG A 701 -8.84 -23.08 -27.96
C ARG A 701 -8.90 -21.55 -28.14
N ALA A 702 -8.12 -20.81 -27.36
CA ALA A 702 -8.07 -19.36 -27.42
C ALA A 702 -6.86 -18.93 -28.26
N GLU A 703 -7.09 -17.99 -29.16
CA GLU A 703 -6.03 -17.39 -29.98
C GLU A 703 -6.13 -15.88 -29.85
N LEU A 704 -4.99 -15.21 -29.56
CA LEU A 704 -4.92 -13.76 -29.45
C LEU A 704 -4.69 -13.12 -30.81
N VAL A 705 -5.32 -11.98 -31.02
CA VAL A 705 -5.04 -11.13 -32.18
C VAL A 705 -3.69 -10.43 -31.94
N PRO A 706 -2.76 -10.42 -32.92
CA PRO A 706 -1.49 -9.71 -32.76
C PRO A 706 -1.69 -8.23 -32.44
N ALA A 707 -0.77 -7.65 -31.68
CA ALA A 707 -0.81 -6.23 -31.37
C ALA A 707 -0.67 -5.43 -32.67
N GLY A 708 -1.47 -4.37 -32.82
CA GLY A 708 -1.37 -3.49 -33.97
C GLY A 708 -0.09 -2.65 -33.94
N ASP A 709 0.36 -2.23 -35.11
CA ASP A 709 1.52 -1.37 -35.25
C ASP A 709 1.38 -0.06 -34.48
N ALA A 710 2.51 0.43 -33.95
CA ALA A 710 2.55 1.76 -33.36
C ALA A 710 2.24 2.80 -34.47
N PRO A 711 1.42 3.83 -34.18
CA PRO A 711 1.16 4.87 -35.15
C PRO A 711 2.48 5.52 -35.58
N PRO A 712 2.68 5.79 -36.88
CA PRO A 712 3.86 6.50 -37.35
C PRO A 712 4.00 7.86 -36.64
N ALA A 713 5.23 8.23 -36.34
CA ALA A 713 5.55 9.39 -35.50
C ALA A 713 5.10 10.74 -36.10
N ASP A 714 4.77 10.76 -37.37
CA ASP A 714 4.56 11.99 -38.16
C ASP A 714 3.08 12.35 -38.37
N GLU A 715 2.12 11.51 -37.93
CA GLU A 715 0.71 11.72 -38.29
C GLU A 715 -0.08 12.68 -37.36
N THR A 716 0.50 13.15 -36.27
CA THR A 716 -0.24 14.03 -35.33
C THR A 716 0.66 15.14 -34.79
N ASP A 717 0.26 16.39 -34.98
CA ASP A 717 0.95 17.58 -34.45
C ASP A 717 0.78 17.72 -32.92
N ASP A 718 -0.27 17.15 -32.34
CA ASP A 718 -0.52 17.21 -30.90
C ASP A 718 0.31 16.16 -30.13
N PRO A 719 1.26 16.58 -29.28
CA PRO A 719 2.10 15.67 -28.49
C PRO A 719 1.29 14.84 -27.45
N ARG A 720 0.14 15.35 -26.97
CA ARG A 720 -0.71 14.63 -26.03
C ARG A 720 -1.45 13.49 -26.71
N ARG A 721 -2.04 13.75 -27.87
CA ARG A 721 -2.70 12.76 -28.71
C ARG A 721 -1.76 11.62 -29.07
N ARG A 722 -0.54 11.95 -29.50
CA ARG A 722 0.54 10.98 -29.81
C ARG A 722 0.91 10.13 -28.61
N ALA A 723 1.05 10.74 -27.42
CA ALA A 723 1.42 10.03 -26.20
C ALA A 723 0.33 9.04 -25.76
N VAL A 724 -0.95 9.40 -25.87
CA VAL A 724 -2.08 8.51 -25.55
C VAL A 724 -2.16 7.35 -26.51
N LEU A 725 -2.09 7.59 -27.83
CA LEU A 725 -2.11 6.55 -28.87
C LEU A 725 -0.94 5.57 -28.74
N SER A 726 0.27 6.07 -28.46
CA SER A 726 1.45 5.24 -28.20
C SER A 726 1.25 4.37 -26.96
N SER A 727 0.67 4.92 -25.90
CA SER A 727 0.41 4.18 -24.65
C SER A 727 -0.64 3.08 -24.83
N LEU A 728 -1.69 3.35 -25.62
CA LEU A 728 -2.68 2.33 -25.98
C LEU A 728 -2.07 1.20 -26.83
N GLY A 729 -1.19 1.53 -27.78
CA GLY A 729 -0.46 0.51 -28.56
C GLY A 729 0.46 -0.36 -27.71
N GLN A 730 1.17 0.25 -26.75
CA GLN A 730 2.02 -0.49 -25.82
C GLN A 730 1.21 -1.31 -24.79
N LEU A 731 0.00 -0.87 -24.43
CA LEU A 731 -0.91 -1.61 -23.61
C LEU A 731 -1.41 -2.85 -24.35
N ASP A 732 -1.77 -2.73 -25.62
CA ASP A 732 -2.12 -3.83 -26.51
C ASP A 732 -1.02 -4.90 -26.55
N ALA A 733 0.22 -4.47 -26.83
CA ALA A 733 1.38 -5.37 -26.83
C ALA A 733 1.63 -6.05 -25.47
N ALA A 734 1.39 -5.35 -24.36
CA ALA A 734 1.53 -5.92 -23.02
C ALA A 734 0.43 -6.96 -22.71
N VAL A 735 -0.80 -6.76 -23.18
CA VAL A 735 -1.90 -7.75 -23.07
C VAL A 735 -1.55 -9.02 -23.86
N VAL A 736 -1.08 -8.89 -25.09
CA VAL A 736 -0.62 -10.03 -25.89
C VAL A 736 0.56 -10.73 -25.21
N THR A 737 1.50 -9.97 -24.65
CA THR A 737 2.65 -10.54 -23.91
C THR A 737 2.19 -11.32 -22.68
N LEU A 738 1.15 -10.86 -21.97
CA LEU A 738 0.58 -11.60 -20.84
C LEU A 738 0.01 -12.97 -21.28
N GLY A 739 -0.54 -13.07 -22.48
CA GLY A 739 -1.05 -14.34 -23.04
C GLY A 739 0.01 -15.42 -23.15
N ARG A 740 1.24 -15.05 -23.43
CA ARG A 740 2.38 -16.00 -23.48
C ARG A 740 2.64 -16.67 -22.13
N ALA A 741 2.35 -16.00 -21.02
CA ALA A 741 2.46 -16.58 -19.68
C ALA A 741 1.45 -17.72 -19.43
N PHE A 742 0.40 -17.78 -20.22
CA PHE A 742 -0.69 -18.77 -20.14
C PHE A 742 -0.68 -19.73 -21.32
N ASP A 743 0.39 -19.75 -22.12
CA ASP A 743 0.54 -20.57 -23.32
C ASP A 743 -0.59 -20.36 -24.36
N VAL A 744 -1.11 -19.12 -24.46
CA VAL A 744 -2.13 -18.74 -25.45
C VAL A 744 -1.42 -18.39 -26.75
N PRO A 745 -1.71 -19.07 -27.87
CA PRO A 745 -1.13 -18.73 -29.17
C PRO A 745 -1.58 -17.37 -29.66
N VAL A 746 -0.75 -16.72 -30.47
CA VAL A 746 -1.05 -15.48 -31.17
C VAL A 746 -1.26 -15.80 -32.64
N ALA A 747 -2.34 -15.31 -33.24
CA ALA A 747 -2.63 -15.49 -34.65
C ALA A 747 -1.49 -14.95 -35.51
N GLU A 748 -1.15 -15.63 -36.58
CA GLU A 748 -0.17 -15.14 -37.55
C GLU A 748 -0.74 -13.90 -38.26
N SER A 749 0.02 -12.79 -38.25
CA SER A 749 -0.39 -11.60 -39.00
C SER A 749 -0.33 -11.91 -40.50
N SER A 750 -1.42 -11.64 -41.22
CA SER A 750 -1.51 -11.85 -42.67
C SER A 750 -0.52 -11.01 -43.48
N ASP A 751 0.21 -10.07 -42.87
CA ASP A 751 1.19 -9.19 -43.50
C ASP A 751 2.68 -9.60 -43.31
N GLY A 752 2.94 -10.79 -42.75
CA GLY A 752 4.29 -11.21 -42.32
C GLY A 752 5.14 -11.88 -43.38
N ALA A 753 5.19 -11.41 -44.65
CA ALA A 753 6.12 -11.93 -45.65
C ALA A 753 7.52 -11.25 -45.65
N HIS A 754 7.80 -10.30 -44.74
CA HIS A 754 9.09 -9.54 -44.79
C HIS A 754 9.85 -9.41 -43.43
N ALA A 755 9.64 -10.24 -42.44
CA ALA A 755 10.41 -10.18 -41.19
C ALA A 755 10.93 -11.54 -40.70
N SER A 756 11.52 -12.35 -41.59
CA SER A 756 12.18 -13.63 -41.22
C SER A 756 13.67 -13.46 -40.88
N GLY A 757 14.05 -12.45 -40.08
CA GLY A 757 15.46 -12.18 -39.77
C GLY A 757 15.83 -12.10 -38.27
N ILE A 758 14.87 -12.08 -37.35
CA ILE A 758 15.18 -11.82 -35.93
C ILE A 758 14.81 -12.99 -34.97
N ASP A 759 14.12 -14.03 -35.47
CA ASP A 759 13.55 -15.08 -34.61
C ASP A 759 14.51 -16.25 -34.30
N THR A 760 15.75 -16.24 -34.80
CA THR A 760 16.73 -17.33 -34.57
C THR A 760 17.61 -17.14 -33.33
N ALA A 761 17.71 -15.93 -32.79
CA ALA A 761 18.59 -15.65 -31.65
C ALA A 761 17.93 -15.88 -30.26
N GLU A 762 16.58 -15.93 -30.18
CA GLU A 762 15.87 -16.10 -28.88
C GLU A 762 15.55 -17.55 -28.53
N ARG A 763 15.63 -18.50 -29.45
CA ARG A 763 15.38 -19.94 -29.20
C ARG A 763 16.53 -20.67 -28.54
N GLU A 764 17.74 -20.11 -28.49
CA GLU A 764 18.92 -20.78 -27.93
C GLU A 764 19.10 -20.63 -26.42
N VAL A 765 18.29 -19.80 -25.76
CA VAL A 765 18.42 -19.53 -24.31
C VAL A 765 17.48 -20.36 -23.43
N THR A 766 16.55 -21.13 -24.00
CA THR A 766 15.48 -21.79 -23.22
C THR A 766 15.62 -23.30 -23.01
N HIS A 767 16.63 -23.98 -23.56
CA HIS A 767 16.87 -25.42 -23.25
C HIS A 767 18.34 -25.73 -23.01
N PRO A 768 18.78 -25.95 -21.76
CA PRO A 768 20.02 -26.72 -21.53
C PRO A 768 19.71 -28.18 -21.82
N ARG A 769 20.27 -28.70 -22.91
CA ARG A 769 20.34 -30.15 -23.20
C ARG A 769 21.08 -30.84 -22.05
N GLU A 770 20.41 -31.73 -21.36
CA GLU A 770 21.04 -32.79 -20.59
C GLU A 770 21.87 -33.65 -21.55
N ARG A 771 23.19 -33.52 -21.48
CA ARG A 771 24.10 -34.57 -21.97
C ARG A 771 24.22 -35.59 -20.86
N GLY A 772 23.63 -36.75 -21.08
CA GLY A 772 24.01 -37.93 -20.38
C GLY A 772 25.42 -38.32 -20.82
N ASP A 773 26.33 -38.36 -19.86
CA ASP A 773 27.57 -39.14 -19.99
C ASP A 773 27.43 -40.38 -19.10
N GLY A 774 27.35 -41.52 -19.77
CA GLY A 774 27.62 -42.81 -19.17
C GLY A 774 29.12 -43.03 -19.12
N GLY A 775 29.61 -43.51 -17.98
CA GLY A 775 30.94 -43.93 -17.71
C GLY A 775 31.11 -44.22 -16.22
#